data_6c6f60d45f4329a979b711d03a76b84c
#
_entry.id   6c6f60d45f4329a979b711d03a76b84c
#
_cell.length_a   1.000
_cell.length_b   1.000
_cell.length_c   1.000
_cell.angle_alpha   90.00
_cell.angle_beta   90.00
_cell.angle_gamma   90.00
#
_symmetry.space_group_name_H-M   'P 1'
#
loop_
_entity.id
_entity.type
_entity.pdbx_description
1 polymer ?
#
loop_
_entity_poly.entity_id
_entity_poly.type
_entity_poly.pdbx_seq_one_letter_code
_entity_poly.pdbx_strand_id
1 'polypeptide(L)'
;MLFRSGRISGGGLCAVAAGFALAWCATHRQPAMPELPRRTTDITGVVQAVATSTNRGNGQAVTTLVLAQARFETPLDSGMPPLQRTLRLKLPIAQQVEPLAPGIGVWVQALLMPPPFPAYPGGRDLQRDAWFAGTAGYGRALAPIEVLSAATTPHLTPAGWLEGLREWLATRITTALPDTNGAIAATILVGQAGRVPQTVRQEFAAAGLAHLLAVAGLHLGLVMGAFMALTRFGLAGWEWAALRWPCKTVAACAALIGGVGYALLTGLHLPVVRSLVMASVVVLGLATGRRPFSLRGLALAAMLLLGLHPEYVLSIAFQMSFVAVMALAAGYEVLGPRLAAFRAQAGGYPLVRVWRWSMGHILALGLTSLLAGLATLPLVMAHFGEVQPFFIIANLVAVPLMALWIMPWGLCALALMPVHLESVALHPMAWGIKLVVVLARSVAHWPVARLLVPYMPVWGLVCVLLGVCWLCLWRQPWRVAGMLPLALGVATPFVRPAPHIVVSADGGLVGVVQGNSLFIGGRSRDGAWAQSAWQQAYALRTARALPQNGETPDGQVVCGEDGEPGLCFAHINGKAILLRLHDTSDGMAPLPETTCAGIDMLISTAPLRQSCPNVPIRLDRFTAWRNGTEAVFVGRRGIRVVTGRERQGARPWVLKPGGHGMPNLPLAQAE
;
A
#
# COMPACT_ATOMS: atom_id res chain seq x y z
N MET A 1 25.90 39.53 6.91
CA MET A 1 24.86 38.64 6.35
C MET A 1 25.43 37.52 5.48
N LEU A 2 26.52 37.67 4.77
CA LEU A 2 27.16 36.66 3.88
C LEU A 2 27.70 35.40 4.61
N PHE A 3 28.17 35.51 5.84
CA PHE A 3 28.67 34.36 6.63
C PHE A 3 27.58 33.43 7.17
N ARG A 4 26.31 33.86 7.24
CA ARG A 4 25.17 32.98 7.58
C ARG A 4 24.69 32.18 6.42
N SER A 5 24.78 32.65 5.17
CA SER A 5 24.35 31.95 3.99
C SER A 5 25.26 30.76 3.64
N GLY A 6 26.59 30.92 3.82
CA GLY A 6 27.55 29.82 3.61
C GLY A 6 27.41 28.64 4.58
N ARG A 7 27.04 28.92 5.85
CA ARG A 7 26.75 27.83 6.81
C ARG A 7 25.45 27.08 6.52
N ILE A 8 24.43 27.75 5.97
CA ILE A 8 23.15 27.12 5.58
C ILE A 8 23.32 26.25 4.35
N SER A 9 24.07 26.68 3.36
CA SER A 9 24.38 25.90 2.16
C SER A 9 25.27 24.69 2.45
N GLY A 10 26.28 24.83 3.32
CA GLY A 10 27.13 23.73 3.77
C GLY A 10 26.35 22.65 4.55
N GLY A 11 25.46 23.07 5.47
CA GLY A 11 24.60 22.15 6.21
C GLY A 11 23.61 21.39 5.33
N GLY A 12 23.07 22.02 4.29
CA GLY A 12 22.21 21.38 3.30
C GLY A 12 22.91 20.29 2.49
N LEU A 13 24.12 20.58 2.00
CA LEU A 13 24.95 19.61 1.26
C LEU A 13 25.35 18.42 2.15
N CYS A 14 25.73 18.65 3.40
CA CYS A 14 26.02 17.58 4.36
C CYS A 14 24.80 16.70 4.62
N ALA A 15 23.59 17.27 4.75
CA ALA A 15 22.37 16.50 4.94
C ALA A 15 22.02 15.65 3.72
N VAL A 16 22.19 16.16 2.50
CA VAL A 16 22.02 15.40 1.27
C VAL A 16 23.04 14.27 1.16
N ALA A 17 24.32 14.53 1.43
CA ALA A 17 25.37 13.52 1.42
C ALA A 17 25.10 12.42 2.46
N ALA A 18 24.70 12.79 3.69
CA ALA A 18 24.34 11.86 4.75
C ALA A 18 23.13 11.01 4.35
N GLY A 19 22.08 11.61 3.79
CA GLY A 19 20.91 10.88 3.29
C GLY A 19 21.25 9.89 2.19
N PHE A 20 22.12 10.27 1.26
CA PHE A 20 22.61 9.37 0.22
C PHE A 20 23.43 8.21 0.80
N ALA A 21 24.36 8.49 1.72
CA ALA A 21 25.17 7.47 2.39
C ALA A 21 24.29 6.47 3.17
N LEU A 22 23.28 6.96 3.90
CA LEU A 22 22.34 6.11 4.63
C LEU A 22 21.54 5.20 3.69
N ALA A 23 21.02 5.75 2.58
CA ALA A 23 20.28 4.99 1.59
C ALA A 23 21.17 3.95 0.89
N TRP A 24 22.40 4.33 0.57
CA TRP A 24 23.40 3.41 0.01
C TRP A 24 23.72 2.26 0.98
N CYS A 25 24.03 2.58 2.25
CA CYS A 25 24.28 1.58 3.28
C CYS A 25 23.08 0.65 3.49
N ALA A 26 21.85 1.19 3.58
CA ALA A 26 20.65 0.39 3.75
C ALA A 26 20.43 -0.59 2.58
N THR A 27 20.73 -0.14 1.36
CA THR A 27 20.59 -0.97 0.15
C THR A 27 21.62 -2.10 0.13
N HIS A 28 22.89 -1.83 0.51
CA HIS A 28 23.97 -2.81 0.45
C HIS A 28 24.04 -3.75 1.66
N ARG A 29 23.37 -3.41 2.76
CA ARG A 29 23.22 -4.33 3.91
C ARG A 29 22.23 -5.47 3.66
N GLN A 30 21.37 -5.33 2.67
CA GLN A 30 20.42 -6.39 2.33
C GLN A 30 21.13 -7.55 1.64
N PRO A 31 20.88 -8.82 2.04
CA PRO A 31 21.38 -9.98 1.32
C PRO A 31 20.94 -9.94 -0.15
N ALA A 32 21.71 -10.54 -1.03
CA ALA A 32 21.34 -10.65 -2.45
C ALA A 32 19.97 -11.33 -2.60
N MET A 33 19.23 -10.98 -3.66
CA MET A 33 17.98 -11.67 -3.98
C MET A 33 18.31 -13.08 -4.45
N PRO A 34 17.81 -14.14 -3.79
CA PRO A 34 18.07 -15.50 -4.20
C PRO A 34 17.31 -15.84 -5.48
N GLU A 35 17.88 -16.74 -6.26
CA GLU A 35 17.14 -17.40 -7.32
C GLU A 35 16.23 -18.47 -6.71
N LEU A 36 14.95 -18.42 -7.05
CA LEU A 36 13.97 -19.36 -6.54
C LEU A 36 13.64 -20.40 -7.61
N PRO A 37 13.51 -21.70 -7.24
CA PRO A 37 13.00 -22.72 -8.15
C PRO A 37 11.63 -22.32 -8.69
N ARG A 38 11.45 -22.41 -10.02
CA ARG A 38 10.16 -22.09 -10.69
C ARG A 38 9.29 -23.33 -10.87
N ARG A 39 9.55 -24.36 -10.11
CA ARG A 39 8.84 -25.64 -10.08
C ARG A 39 8.29 -25.90 -8.70
N THR A 40 7.46 -26.90 -8.58
CA THR A 40 7.07 -27.44 -7.28
C THR A 40 8.30 -27.95 -6.55
N THR A 41 8.51 -27.48 -5.35
CA THR A 41 9.66 -27.84 -4.52
C THR A 41 9.25 -28.06 -3.08
N ASP A 42 9.95 -28.96 -2.40
CA ASP A 42 9.75 -29.26 -1.00
C ASP A 42 10.65 -28.34 -0.18
N ILE A 43 10.08 -27.73 0.84
CA ILE A 43 10.72 -26.67 1.62
C ILE A 43 10.58 -26.99 3.09
N THR A 44 11.69 -26.96 3.82
CA THR A 44 11.69 -26.92 5.28
C THR A 44 12.04 -25.52 5.76
N GLY A 45 11.45 -25.10 6.87
CA GLY A 45 11.73 -23.77 7.41
C GLY A 45 11.05 -23.53 8.75
N VAL A 46 11.41 -22.43 9.40
CA VAL A 46 10.84 -22.02 10.67
C VAL A 46 9.76 -20.96 10.44
N VAL A 47 8.59 -21.17 11.02
CA VAL A 47 7.48 -20.21 10.99
C VAL A 47 7.88 -18.96 11.75
N GLN A 48 7.93 -17.81 11.07
CA GLN A 48 8.20 -16.52 11.68
C GLN A 48 6.91 -15.79 12.06
N ALA A 49 5.90 -15.87 11.18
CA ALA A 49 4.60 -15.24 11.40
C ALA A 49 3.51 -15.96 10.59
N VAL A 50 2.30 -15.91 11.14
CA VAL A 50 1.09 -16.42 10.48
C VAL A 50 0.10 -15.26 10.39
N ALA A 51 -0.42 -14.99 9.20
CA ALA A 51 -1.41 -13.92 8.99
C ALA A 51 -2.60 -14.47 8.20
N THR A 52 -3.79 -14.33 8.74
CA THR A 52 -5.03 -14.70 8.03
C THR A 52 -5.58 -13.49 7.30
N SER A 53 -5.91 -13.65 6.04
CA SER A 53 -6.50 -12.61 5.20
C SER A 53 -7.61 -13.19 4.33
N THR A 54 -8.55 -12.34 3.89
CA THR A 54 -9.60 -12.76 2.95
C THR A 54 -9.09 -12.65 1.51
N ASN A 55 -9.31 -13.69 0.71
CA ASN A 55 -8.94 -13.69 -0.72
C ASN A 55 -9.79 -12.67 -1.49
N ARG A 56 -9.13 -11.89 -2.37
CA ARG A 56 -9.78 -10.85 -3.17
C ARG A 56 -10.82 -11.36 -4.18
N GLY A 57 -10.73 -12.62 -4.60
CA GLY A 57 -11.57 -13.17 -5.67
C GLY A 57 -12.85 -13.85 -5.19
N ASN A 58 -12.80 -14.65 -4.12
CA ASN A 58 -13.91 -15.52 -3.68
C ASN A 58 -14.33 -15.32 -2.22
N GLY A 59 -13.77 -14.33 -1.53
CA GLY A 59 -14.11 -14.05 -0.12
C GLY A 59 -13.63 -15.11 0.88
N GLN A 60 -12.93 -16.15 0.44
CA GLN A 60 -12.41 -17.19 1.33
C GLN A 60 -11.24 -16.69 2.14
N ALA A 61 -11.15 -17.09 3.39
CA ALA A 61 -9.98 -16.81 4.22
C ALA A 61 -8.75 -17.53 3.64
N VAL A 62 -7.62 -16.85 3.58
CA VAL A 62 -6.34 -17.41 3.14
C VAL A 62 -5.34 -17.14 4.24
N THR A 63 -4.70 -18.18 4.73
CA THR A 63 -3.60 -18.03 5.67
C THR A 63 -2.31 -17.79 4.89
N THR A 64 -1.57 -16.76 5.29
CA THR A 64 -0.24 -16.48 4.76
C THR A 64 0.79 -16.82 5.83
N LEU A 65 1.66 -17.76 5.50
CA LEU A 65 2.77 -18.21 6.32
C LEU A 65 4.04 -17.47 5.91
N VAL A 66 4.77 -16.93 6.87
CA VAL A 66 6.11 -16.36 6.66
C VAL A 66 7.13 -17.34 7.20
N LEU A 67 7.96 -17.90 6.30
CA LEU A 67 9.02 -18.83 6.66
C LEU A 67 10.38 -18.12 6.67
N ALA A 68 11.14 -18.33 7.72
CA ALA A 68 12.53 -17.95 7.84
C ALA A 68 13.43 -19.17 7.69
N GLN A 69 14.69 -18.94 7.30
CA GLN A 69 15.72 -19.98 7.16
C GLN A 69 15.27 -21.16 6.26
N ALA A 70 14.49 -20.86 5.23
CA ALA A 70 13.95 -21.87 4.35
C ALA A 70 15.07 -22.63 3.62
N ARG A 71 14.98 -23.97 3.61
CA ARG A 71 15.86 -24.90 2.90
C ARG A 71 15.07 -25.68 1.88
N PHE A 72 15.70 -26.03 0.77
CA PHE A 72 15.10 -26.83 -0.28
C PHE A 72 15.49 -28.29 -0.11
N GLU A 73 14.52 -29.19 -0.04
CA GLU A 73 14.72 -30.62 0.15
C GLU A 73 14.65 -31.41 -1.16
N THR A 74 14.08 -30.81 -2.20
CA THR A 74 14.00 -31.46 -3.53
C THR A 74 15.40 -31.75 -4.05
N PRO A 75 15.74 -32.98 -4.54
CA PRO A 75 17.09 -33.37 -4.92
C PRO A 75 17.80 -32.42 -5.89
N LEU A 76 17.03 -31.77 -6.78
CA LEU A 76 17.58 -30.83 -7.76
C LEU A 76 17.92 -29.46 -7.14
N ASP A 77 17.43 -29.14 -5.94
CA ASP A 77 17.58 -27.86 -5.27
C ASP A 77 18.27 -27.98 -3.90
N SER A 78 18.52 -29.21 -3.42
CA SER A 78 19.10 -29.48 -2.10
C SER A 78 20.51 -28.93 -1.89
N GLY A 79 21.24 -28.63 -2.97
CA GLY A 79 22.55 -27.96 -2.93
C GLY A 79 22.47 -26.44 -2.69
N MET A 80 21.29 -25.84 -2.67
CA MET A 80 21.15 -24.42 -2.41
C MET A 80 21.31 -24.10 -0.93
N PRO A 81 22.06 -23.04 -0.56
CA PRO A 81 22.19 -22.65 0.84
C PRO A 81 20.82 -22.19 1.43
N PRO A 82 20.65 -22.31 2.76
CA PRO A 82 19.45 -21.80 3.43
C PRO A 82 19.20 -20.34 3.09
N LEU A 83 17.96 -20.01 2.83
CA LEU A 83 17.61 -18.64 2.44
C LEU A 83 17.84 -17.68 3.63
N GLN A 84 18.58 -16.63 3.38
CA GLN A 84 18.77 -15.53 4.35
C GLN A 84 17.57 -14.60 4.40
N ARG A 85 16.64 -14.73 3.47
CA ARG A 85 15.42 -13.95 3.32
C ARG A 85 14.21 -14.81 3.58
N THR A 86 13.10 -14.17 3.97
CA THR A 86 11.84 -14.87 4.26
C THR A 86 11.07 -15.24 3.00
N LEU A 87 10.36 -16.37 3.05
CA LEU A 87 9.36 -16.75 2.04
C LEU A 87 7.96 -16.50 2.58
N ARG A 88 7.06 -16.03 1.71
CA ARG A 88 5.65 -15.84 2.05
C ARG A 88 4.80 -16.82 1.28
N LEU A 89 4.21 -17.79 1.98
CA LEU A 89 3.42 -18.87 1.39
C LEU A 89 1.94 -18.65 1.69
N LYS A 90 1.09 -18.74 0.67
CA LYS A 90 -0.36 -18.74 0.82
C LYS A 90 -0.85 -20.17 0.99
N LEU A 91 -1.65 -20.39 2.02
CA LEU A 91 -2.26 -21.67 2.34
C LEU A 91 -3.76 -21.60 2.03
N PRO A 92 -4.33 -22.55 1.26
CA PRO A 92 -5.76 -22.73 1.19
C PRO A 92 -6.30 -23.22 2.55
N ILE A 93 -7.51 -22.80 2.94
CA ILE A 93 -8.11 -23.17 4.25
C ILE A 93 -8.23 -24.68 4.44
N ALA A 94 -8.53 -25.41 3.38
CA ALA A 94 -8.68 -26.87 3.42
C ALA A 94 -7.40 -27.63 3.82
N GLN A 95 -6.25 -26.95 3.91
CA GLN A 95 -4.97 -27.54 4.23
C GLN A 95 -4.45 -27.15 5.63
N GLN A 96 -5.24 -26.48 6.46
CA GLN A 96 -4.89 -26.18 7.85
C GLN A 96 -5.29 -27.36 8.75
N VAL A 97 -4.32 -28.17 9.13
CA VAL A 97 -4.56 -29.34 10.01
C VAL A 97 -4.26 -29.03 11.48
N GLU A 98 -3.39 -28.06 11.77
CA GLU A 98 -2.97 -27.71 13.15
C GLU A 98 -2.77 -26.20 13.34
N PRO A 99 -2.88 -25.67 14.56
CA PRO A 99 -2.58 -24.27 14.84
C PRO A 99 -1.08 -24.01 14.67
N LEU A 100 -0.73 -23.35 13.57
CA LEU A 100 0.64 -22.95 13.29
C LEU A 100 1.03 -21.75 14.15
N ALA A 101 2.06 -21.90 14.96
CA ALA A 101 2.61 -20.82 15.80
C ALA A 101 4.02 -20.41 15.36
N PRO A 102 4.46 -19.17 15.61
CA PRO A 102 5.84 -18.76 15.37
C PRO A 102 6.83 -19.64 16.13
N GLY A 103 7.92 -20.00 15.48
CA GLY A 103 8.99 -20.86 16.03
C GLY A 103 8.85 -22.36 15.69
N ILE A 104 7.74 -22.79 15.10
CA ILE A 104 7.52 -24.18 14.68
C ILE A 104 8.30 -24.43 13.37
N GLY A 105 9.03 -25.57 13.33
CA GLY A 105 9.63 -26.08 12.11
C GLY A 105 8.57 -26.82 11.27
N VAL A 106 8.47 -26.47 10.00
CA VAL A 106 7.48 -27.03 9.08
C VAL A 106 8.14 -27.52 7.78
N TRP A 107 7.53 -28.56 7.21
CA TRP A 107 7.75 -28.97 5.84
C TRP A 107 6.53 -28.63 5.00
N VAL A 108 6.75 -28.10 3.81
CA VAL A 108 5.68 -27.70 2.90
C VAL A 108 6.12 -27.87 1.45
N GLN A 109 5.28 -28.50 0.65
CA GLN A 109 5.42 -28.51 -0.80
C GLN A 109 4.78 -27.26 -1.39
N ALA A 110 5.57 -26.45 -2.10
CA ALA A 110 5.09 -25.17 -2.62
C ALA A 110 5.60 -24.88 -4.03
N LEU A 111 4.80 -24.12 -4.77
CA LEU A 111 5.21 -23.47 -6.00
C LEU A 111 5.65 -22.04 -5.67
N LEU A 112 6.92 -21.76 -5.89
CA LEU A 112 7.52 -20.46 -5.59
C LEU A 112 7.52 -19.52 -6.79
N MET A 113 7.43 -18.25 -6.50
CA MET A 113 7.51 -17.17 -7.47
C MET A 113 8.38 -16.04 -6.90
N PRO A 114 9.27 -15.45 -7.69
CA PRO A 114 9.98 -14.25 -7.29
C PRO A 114 9.01 -13.07 -7.12
N PRO A 115 9.45 -11.98 -6.46
CA PRO A 115 8.65 -10.78 -6.37
C PRO A 115 8.24 -10.28 -7.76
N PRO A 116 6.93 -9.97 -7.97
CA PRO A 116 6.42 -9.64 -9.29
C PRO A 116 7.00 -8.32 -9.80
N PHE A 117 7.12 -8.22 -11.12
CA PHE A 117 7.43 -6.96 -11.79
C PHE A 117 6.31 -5.92 -11.56
N PRO A 118 6.60 -4.62 -11.72
CA PRO A 118 5.54 -3.62 -11.79
C PRO A 118 4.48 -4.01 -12.83
N ALA A 119 3.20 -3.79 -12.53
CA ALA A 119 2.11 -4.16 -13.44
C ALA A 119 2.13 -3.40 -14.77
N TYR A 120 2.78 -2.25 -14.80
CA TYR A 120 3.00 -1.40 -15.99
C TYR A 120 4.31 -0.63 -15.82
N PRO A 121 4.94 -0.18 -16.91
CA PRO A 121 6.19 0.58 -16.84
C PRO A 121 6.04 1.88 -16.03
N GLY A 122 6.81 1.99 -14.93
CA GLY A 122 6.71 3.10 -14.00
C GLY A 122 5.67 2.92 -12.90
N GLY A 123 5.00 1.77 -12.81
CA GLY A 123 4.14 1.39 -11.71
C GLY A 123 4.89 1.10 -10.41
N ARG A 124 4.15 0.73 -9.36
CA ARG A 124 4.71 0.39 -8.06
C ARG A 124 5.72 -0.76 -8.17
N ASP A 125 6.93 -0.54 -7.69
CA ASP A 125 8.01 -1.52 -7.72
C ASP A 125 7.94 -2.47 -6.52
N LEU A 126 7.26 -3.60 -6.70
CA LEU A 126 7.10 -4.62 -5.68
C LEU A 126 8.40 -5.40 -5.41
N GLN A 127 9.32 -5.43 -6.36
CA GLN A 127 10.65 -6.03 -6.17
C GLN A 127 11.47 -5.21 -5.18
N ARG A 128 11.42 -3.87 -5.29
CA ARG A 128 12.02 -2.96 -4.32
C ARG A 128 11.39 -3.13 -2.93
N ASP A 129 10.06 -3.18 -2.86
CA ASP A 129 9.35 -3.36 -1.60
C ASP A 129 9.75 -4.69 -0.93
N ALA A 130 9.89 -5.78 -1.70
CA ALA A 130 10.37 -7.08 -1.21
C ALA A 130 11.84 -7.05 -0.79
N TRP A 131 12.68 -6.29 -1.51
CA TRP A 131 14.11 -6.12 -1.18
C TRP A 131 14.28 -5.57 0.24
N PHE A 132 13.67 -4.46 0.55
CA PHE A 132 13.77 -3.82 1.86
C PHE A 132 12.98 -4.55 2.96
N ALA A 133 11.95 -5.31 2.59
CA ALA A 133 11.22 -6.17 3.53
C ALA A 133 11.95 -7.50 3.84
N GLY A 134 13.11 -7.77 3.25
CA GLY A 134 13.82 -9.03 3.42
C GLY A 134 13.07 -10.25 2.87
N THR A 135 12.16 -10.07 1.90
CA THR A 135 11.37 -11.15 1.31
C THR A 135 12.08 -11.71 0.08
N ALA A 136 12.33 -13.02 0.06
CA ALA A 136 12.92 -13.74 -1.08
C ALA A 136 11.91 -13.92 -2.22
N GLY A 137 10.67 -14.25 -1.86
CA GLY A 137 9.60 -14.49 -2.83
C GLY A 137 8.29 -14.86 -2.17
N TYR A 138 7.36 -15.19 -3.04
CA TYR A 138 6.00 -15.59 -2.69
C TYR A 138 5.76 -17.01 -3.20
N GLY A 139 4.84 -17.73 -2.57
CA GLY A 139 4.48 -19.06 -3.02
C GLY A 139 3.06 -19.43 -2.62
N ARG A 140 2.62 -20.57 -3.16
CA ARG A 140 1.38 -21.22 -2.78
C ARG A 140 1.70 -22.65 -2.36
N ALA A 141 1.26 -23.03 -1.17
CA ALA A 141 1.33 -24.42 -0.75
C ALA A 141 0.41 -25.27 -1.64
N LEU A 142 0.89 -26.44 -2.05
CA LEU A 142 0.20 -27.40 -2.89
C LEU A 142 -0.27 -28.61 -2.08
N ALA A 143 0.41 -28.91 -0.98
CA ALA A 143 0.09 -30.00 -0.05
C ALA A 143 -0.17 -29.44 1.36
N PRO A 144 -0.80 -30.23 2.24
CA PRO A 144 -0.90 -29.92 3.67
C PRO A 144 0.48 -29.70 4.30
N ILE A 145 0.54 -28.84 5.30
CA ILE A 145 1.79 -28.57 6.02
C ILE A 145 2.04 -29.70 7.03
N GLU A 146 3.25 -30.21 7.06
CA GLU A 146 3.71 -31.16 8.06
C GLU A 146 4.55 -30.42 9.12
N VAL A 147 4.20 -30.62 10.38
CA VAL A 147 4.97 -30.06 11.50
C VAL A 147 6.14 -31.00 11.80
N LEU A 148 7.36 -30.55 11.56
CA LEU A 148 8.57 -31.35 11.78
C LEU A 148 9.06 -31.31 13.22
N SER A 149 8.93 -30.18 13.88
CA SER A 149 9.32 -30.02 15.28
C SER A 149 8.32 -29.11 15.96
N ALA A 150 7.71 -29.61 17.03
CA ALA A 150 7.01 -28.72 17.96
C ALA A 150 8.06 -27.73 18.50
N ALA A 151 7.75 -26.43 18.42
CA ALA A 151 8.60 -25.45 19.08
C ALA A 151 8.67 -25.86 20.56
N THR A 152 9.87 -26.10 21.04
CA THR A 152 10.13 -26.19 22.47
C THR A 152 9.64 -24.87 23.06
N THR A 153 8.38 -24.87 23.55
CA THR A 153 7.70 -23.73 24.19
C THR A 153 7.53 -22.47 23.32
N PRO A 154 6.58 -22.47 22.32
CA PRO A 154 6.27 -21.30 21.49
C PRO A 154 5.86 -20.06 22.28
N HIS A 155 5.32 -20.27 23.49
CA HIS A 155 4.82 -19.22 24.38
C HIS A 155 5.89 -18.55 25.26
N LEU A 156 7.13 -19.03 25.28
CA LEU A 156 8.20 -18.45 26.10
C LEU A 156 8.96 -17.30 25.42
N THR A 157 8.77 -17.09 24.11
CA THR A 157 9.33 -15.89 23.48
C THR A 157 8.36 -14.72 23.68
N PRO A 158 8.84 -13.50 24.01
CA PRO A 158 7.98 -12.32 24.14
C PRO A 158 7.12 -12.06 22.90
N ALA A 159 7.63 -12.37 21.72
CA ALA A 159 6.91 -12.25 20.46
C ALA A 159 5.76 -13.26 20.33
N GLY A 160 5.98 -14.52 20.71
CA GLY A 160 4.96 -15.57 20.69
C GLY A 160 3.84 -15.32 21.69
N TRP A 161 4.19 -14.86 22.90
CA TRP A 161 3.20 -14.45 23.91
C TRP A 161 2.33 -13.31 23.41
N LEU A 162 2.93 -12.29 22.79
CA LEU A 162 2.20 -11.14 22.26
C LEU A 162 1.27 -11.52 21.11
N GLU A 163 1.70 -12.43 20.23
CA GLU A 163 0.85 -12.94 19.15
C GLU A 163 -0.30 -13.80 19.69
N GLY A 164 -0.04 -14.64 20.67
CA GLY A 164 -1.07 -15.41 21.38
C GLY A 164 -2.10 -14.48 22.05
N LEU A 165 -1.65 -13.40 22.68
CA LEU A 165 -2.53 -12.39 23.26
C LEU A 165 -3.41 -11.70 22.21
N ARG A 166 -2.84 -11.33 21.06
CA ARG A 166 -3.59 -10.73 19.94
C ARG A 166 -4.67 -11.67 19.43
N GLU A 167 -4.31 -12.92 19.18
CA GLU A 167 -5.28 -13.90 18.67
C GLU A 167 -6.38 -14.19 19.68
N TRP A 168 -6.04 -14.30 20.97
CA TRP A 168 -7.01 -14.47 22.05
C TRP A 168 -7.98 -13.29 22.12
N LEU A 169 -7.47 -12.04 22.09
CA LEU A 169 -8.30 -10.84 22.09
C LEU A 169 -9.20 -10.78 20.85
N ALA A 170 -8.63 -11.05 19.67
CA ALA A 170 -9.39 -11.02 18.42
C ALA A 170 -10.50 -12.08 18.39
N THR A 171 -10.21 -13.28 18.86
CA THR A 171 -11.20 -14.37 18.95
C THR A 171 -12.33 -13.98 19.89
N ARG A 172 -12.04 -13.43 21.07
CA ARG A 172 -13.07 -12.96 22.01
C ARG A 172 -13.95 -11.87 21.40
N ILE A 173 -13.34 -10.87 20.71
CA ILE A 173 -14.09 -9.82 20.05
C ILE A 173 -15.00 -10.39 18.96
N THR A 174 -14.50 -11.29 18.12
CA THR A 174 -15.29 -11.87 17.02
C THR A 174 -16.32 -12.90 17.50
N THR A 175 -16.12 -13.53 18.64
CA THR A 175 -17.12 -14.41 19.28
C THR A 175 -18.25 -13.55 19.85
N ALA A 176 -17.94 -12.45 20.53
CA ALA A 176 -18.96 -11.54 21.05
C ALA A 176 -19.70 -10.76 19.92
N LEU A 177 -19.04 -10.50 18.81
CA LEU A 177 -19.57 -9.81 17.63
C LEU A 177 -19.26 -10.63 16.38
N PRO A 178 -20.08 -11.61 16.00
CA PRO A 178 -19.77 -12.53 14.88
C PRO A 178 -19.84 -11.90 13.49
N ASP A 179 -20.29 -10.65 13.37
CA ASP A 179 -20.49 -9.94 12.11
C ASP A 179 -19.26 -9.16 11.62
N THR A 180 -19.44 -8.46 10.50
CA THR A 180 -18.49 -7.46 9.98
C THR A 180 -18.07 -6.43 11.04
N ASN A 181 -18.96 -6.11 12.01
CA ASN A 181 -18.66 -5.19 13.10
C ASN A 181 -17.55 -5.74 14.01
N GLY A 182 -17.55 -7.03 14.30
CA GLY A 182 -16.50 -7.69 15.09
C GLY A 182 -15.16 -7.71 14.33
N ALA A 183 -15.18 -7.93 13.01
CA ALA A 183 -13.97 -7.86 12.19
C ALA A 183 -13.37 -6.44 12.17
N ILE A 184 -14.21 -5.41 12.13
CA ILE A 184 -13.77 -4.00 12.21
C ILE A 184 -13.28 -3.69 13.63
N ALA A 185 -13.99 -4.14 14.68
CA ALA A 185 -13.58 -3.95 16.08
C ALA A 185 -12.20 -4.59 16.34
N ALA A 186 -12.00 -5.86 15.91
CA ALA A 186 -10.71 -6.54 16.00
C ALA A 186 -9.60 -5.82 15.21
N THR A 187 -9.94 -5.25 14.06
CA THR A 187 -8.98 -4.43 13.28
C THR A 187 -8.54 -3.19 14.05
N ILE A 188 -9.48 -2.45 14.65
CA ILE A 188 -9.20 -1.20 15.35
C ILE A 188 -8.47 -1.47 16.68
N LEU A 189 -8.89 -2.48 17.44
CA LEU A 189 -8.36 -2.74 18.79
C LEU A 189 -7.07 -3.55 18.78
N VAL A 190 -6.91 -4.50 17.84
CA VAL A 190 -5.82 -5.49 17.85
C VAL A 190 -4.99 -5.47 16.57
N GLY A 191 -5.41 -4.73 15.55
CA GLY A 191 -4.65 -4.58 14.31
C GLY A 191 -4.88 -5.68 13.25
N GLN A 192 -5.86 -6.57 13.44
CA GLN A 192 -6.14 -7.69 12.52
C GLN A 192 -6.99 -7.27 11.31
N ALA A 193 -6.45 -6.39 10.47
CA ALA A 193 -7.14 -5.88 9.29
C ALA A 193 -7.52 -6.95 8.24
N GLY A 194 -6.88 -8.12 8.27
CA GLY A 194 -7.15 -9.22 7.34
C GLY A 194 -8.59 -9.77 7.39
N ARG A 195 -9.28 -9.62 8.52
CA ARG A 195 -10.62 -10.16 8.77
C ARG A 195 -11.76 -9.35 8.14
N VAL A 196 -11.52 -8.08 7.76
CA VAL A 196 -12.56 -7.23 7.17
C VAL A 196 -12.85 -7.65 5.72
N PRO A 197 -14.12 -7.88 5.33
CA PRO A 197 -14.49 -8.23 3.96
C PRO A 197 -14.02 -7.21 2.93
N GLN A 198 -13.65 -7.69 1.74
CA GLN A 198 -13.12 -6.84 0.67
C GLN A 198 -14.15 -5.79 0.19
N THR A 199 -15.42 -6.15 0.15
CA THR A 199 -16.52 -5.23 -0.22
C THR A 199 -16.58 -4.03 0.71
N VAL A 200 -16.50 -4.26 2.02
CA VAL A 200 -16.51 -3.21 3.03
C VAL A 200 -15.27 -2.32 2.91
N ARG A 201 -14.09 -2.91 2.65
CA ARG A 201 -12.88 -2.12 2.41
C ARG A 201 -13.02 -1.21 1.19
N GLN A 202 -13.66 -1.69 0.12
CA GLN A 202 -13.91 -0.91 -1.09
C GLN A 202 -14.91 0.22 -0.82
N GLU A 203 -16.00 -0.03 -0.06
CA GLU A 203 -16.95 0.98 0.37
C GLU A 203 -16.26 2.09 1.20
N PHE A 204 -15.43 1.70 2.17
CA PHE A 204 -14.64 2.66 2.97
C PHE A 204 -13.63 3.44 2.12
N ALA A 205 -12.97 2.78 1.15
CA ALA A 205 -12.04 3.46 0.25
C ALA A 205 -12.77 4.47 -0.64
N ALA A 206 -13.92 4.10 -1.23
CA ALA A 206 -14.72 4.98 -2.06
C ALA A 206 -15.28 6.20 -1.29
N ALA A 207 -15.59 6.03 0.00
CA ALA A 207 -16.02 7.11 0.89
C ALA A 207 -14.85 7.98 1.41
N GLY A 208 -13.58 7.64 1.11
CA GLY A 208 -12.40 8.32 1.67
C GLY A 208 -12.09 7.98 3.12
N LEU A 209 -12.71 6.92 3.66
CA LEU A 209 -12.58 6.45 5.05
C LEU A 209 -11.61 5.27 5.22
N ALA A 210 -10.87 4.89 4.17
CA ALA A 210 -9.94 3.74 4.23
C ALA A 210 -8.93 3.81 5.39
N HIS A 211 -8.53 5.03 5.79
CA HIS A 211 -7.60 5.27 6.88
C HIS A 211 -8.16 4.91 8.27
N LEU A 212 -9.49 4.80 8.43
CA LEU A 212 -10.13 4.37 9.67
C LEU A 212 -10.05 2.83 9.87
N LEU A 213 -9.94 2.06 8.78
CA LEU A 213 -9.71 0.61 8.83
C LEU A 213 -8.23 0.24 9.01
N ALA A 214 -7.33 1.20 8.95
CA ALA A 214 -5.93 1.00 9.26
C ALA A 214 -5.65 1.59 10.64
N VAL A 215 -5.03 0.81 11.54
CA VAL A 215 -4.55 1.37 12.80
C VAL A 215 -3.51 2.44 12.51
N ALA A 216 -3.82 3.69 12.81
CA ALA A 216 -3.04 4.86 12.44
C ALA A 216 -2.93 5.86 13.60
N GLY A 217 -2.38 7.03 13.31
CA GLY A 217 -2.13 8.08 14.30
C GLY A 217 -3.35 8.53 15.08
N LEU A 218 -4.55 8.51 14.48
CA LEU A 218 -5.80 8.84 15.18
C LEU A 218 -6.03 7.89 16.35
N HIS A 219 -5.99 6.58 16.13
CA HIS A 219 -6.23 5.56 17.14
C HIS A 219 -5.18 5.64 18.26
N LEU A 220 -3.89 5.71 17.88
CA LEU A 220 -2.81 5.89 18.84
C LEU A 220 -2.98 7.17 19.67
N GLY A 221 -3.34 8.28 19.02
CA GLY A 221 -3.58 9.56 19.68
C GLY A 221 -4.74 9.51 20.66
N LEU A 222 -5.81 8.77 20.34
CA LEU A 222 -6.95 8.58 21.24
C LEU A 222 -6.59 7.73 22.47
N VAL A 223 -5.84 6.64 22.26
CA VAL A 223 -5.34 5.81 23.38
C VAL A 223 -4.43 6.65 24.29
N MET A 224 -3.44 7.34 23.70
CA MET A 224 -2.54 8.21 24.47
C MET A 224 -3.31 9.34 25.19
N GLY A 225 -4.31 9.92 24.54
CA GLY A 225 -5.20 10.92 25.13
C GLY A 225 -5.98 10.40 26.32
N ALA A 226 -6.50 9.17 26.23
CA ALA A 226 -7.19 8.51 27.33
C ALA A 226 -6.25 8.26 28.51
N PHE A 227 -5.05 7.70 28.28
CA PHE A 227 -4.05 7.52 29.34
C PHE A 227 -3.62 8.84 29.98
N MET A 228 -3.42 9.88 29.15
CA MET A 228 -3.09 11.23 29.66
C MET A 228 -4.22 11.80 30.52
N ALA A 229 -5.47 11.66 30.09
CA ALA A 229 -6.62 12.13 30.85
C ALA A 229 -6.78 11.36 32.17
N LEU A 230 -6.78 10.04 32.13
CA LEU A 230 -6.88 9.19 33.33
C LEU A 230 -5.79 9.50 34.35
N THR A 231 -4.53 9.60 33.89
CA THR A 231 -3.40 9.95 34.77
C THR A 231 -3.56 11.33 35.37
N ARG A 232 -4.02 12.33 34.59
CA ARG A 232 -4.26 13.69 35.10
C ARG A 232 -5.41 13.73 36.10
N PHE A 233 -6.51 13.00 35.86
CA PHE A 233 -7.61 12.90 36.80
C PHE A 233 -7.19 12.20 38.10
N GLY A 234 -6.44 11.09 38.00
CA GLY A 234 -5.91 10.39 39.17
C GLY A 234 -4.95 11.26 40.00
N LEU A 235 -4.02 11.95 39.34
CA LEU A 235 -3.11 12.88 40.02
C LEU A 235 -3.84 14.10 40.62
N ALA A 236 -4.87 14.63 39.93
CA ALA A 236 -5.66 15.75 40.44
C ALA A 236 -6.47 15.39 41.71
N GLY A 237 -6.91 14.14 41.81
CA GLY A 237 -7.57 13.60 43.00
C GLY A 237 -6.62 13.28 44.17
N TRP A 238 -5.30 13.27 43.93
CA TRP A 238 -4.29 13.00 44.95
C TRP A 238 -3.45 14.25 45.23
N GLU A 239 -3.90 15.07 46.18
CA GLU A 239 -3.34 16.40 46.47
C GLU A 239 -1.83 16.38 46.71
N TRP A 240 -1.31 15.40 47.46
CA TRP A 240 0.11 15.23 47.72
C TRP A 240 0.95 15.08 46.44
N ALA A 241 0.46 14.27 45.49
CA ALA A 241 1.12 14.05 44.21
C ALA A 241 0.99 15.27 43.30
N ALA A 242 -0.18 15.92 43.29
CA ALA A 242 -0.46 17.09 42.50
C ALA A 242 0.44 18.29 42.84
N LEU A 243 0.81 18.43 44.12
CA LEU A 243 1.68 19.49 44.60
C LEU A 243 3.16 19.23 44.37
N ARG A 244 3.60 17.96 44.32
CA ARG A 244 5.03 17.58 44.27
C ARG A 244 5.51 17.17 42.88
N TRP A 245 4.65 16.65 42.04
CA TRP A 245 5.02 16.10 40.74
C TRP A 245 4.61 17.02 39.58
N PRO A 246 5.41 17.09 38.50
CA PRO A 246 5.04 17.81 37.28
C PRO A 246 3.95 17.04 36.55
N CYS A 247 2.69 17.17 36.97
CA CYS A 247 1.54 16.38 36.53
C CYS A 247 1.41 16.30 35.00
N LYS A 248 1.77 17.37 34.27
CA LYS A 248 1.75 17.35 32.81
C LYS A 248 2.76 16.37 32.20
N THR A 249 3.98 16.36 32.76
CA THR A 249 5.07 15.50 32.27
C THR A 249 4.80 14.04 32.64
N VAL A 250 4.35 13.78 33.89
CA VAL A 250 3.98 12.42 34.33
C VAL A 250 2.85 11.85 33.48
N ALA A 251 1.79 12.64 33.22
CA ALA A 251 0.69 12.23 32.37
C ALA A 251 1.13 12.00 30.91
N ALA A 252 2.07 12.81 30.40
CA ALA A 252 2.61 12.62 29.06
C ALA A 252 3.48 11.37 28.96
N CYS A 253 4.26 11.03 29.99
CA CYS A 253 5.02 9.79 30.05
C CYS A 253 4.09 8.56 30.12
N ALA A 254 3.04 8.61 30.97
CA ALA A 254 2.04 7.57 31.05
C ALA A 254 1.30 7.38 29.71
N ALA A 255 0.97 8.47 29.01
CA ALA A 255 0.40 8.42 27.68
C ALA A 255 1.33 7.72 26.67
N LEU A 256 2.64 8.00 26.74
CA LEU A 256 3.63 7.34 25.90
C LEU A 256 3.72 5.83 26.18
N ILE A 257 3.72 5.43 27.45
CA ILE A 257 3.71 4.02 27.86
C ILE A 257 2.46 3.33 27.32
N GLY A 258 1.27 3.93 27.48
CA GLY A 258 0.02 3.41 26.90
C GLY A 258 0.07 3.31 25.39
N GLY A 259 0.70 4.31 24.72
CA GLY A 259 0.93 4.31 23.29
C GLY A 259 1.85 3.19 22.81
N VAL A 260 2.94 2.92 23.54
CA VAL A 260 3.85 1.78 23.28
C VAL A 260 3.09 0.46 23.45
N GLY A 261 2.34 0.31 24.56
CA GLY A 261 1.51 -0.89 24.80
C GLY A 261 0.52 -1.14 23.66
N TYR A 262 -0.18 -0.11 23.20
CA TYR A 262 -1.10 -0.21 22.07
C TYR A 262 -0.38 -0.51 20.76
N ALA A 263 0.78 0.06 20.50
CA ALA A 263 1.59 -0.22 19.32
C ALA A 263 2.08 -1.67 19.30
N LEU A 264 2.51 -2.18 20.45
CA LEU A 264 2.85 -3.60 20.62
C LEU A 264 1.62 -4.48 20.39
N LEU A 265 0.48 -4.15 20.96
CA LEU A 265 -0.77 -4.90 20.80
C LEU A 265 -1.23 -4.95 19.36
N THR A 266 -1.10 -3.88 18.59
CA THR A 266 -1.56 -3.80 17.19
C THR A 266 -0.55 -4.31 16.17
N GLY A 267 0.63 -4.79 16.57
CA GLY A 267 1.58 -5.46 15.67
C GLY A 267 2.68 -4.58 15.10
N LEU A 268 2.97 -3.42 15.69
CA LEU A 268 4.03 -2.50 15.26
C LEU A 268 3.99 -2.16 13.76
N HIS A 269 2.77 -2.08 13.21
CA HIS A 269 2.60 -1.68 11.82
C HIS A 269 3.23 -0.31 11.55
N LEU A 270 3.84 -0.13 10.38
CA LEU A 270 4.54 1.10 9.99
C LEU A 270 3.77 2.41 10.30
N PRO A 271 2.44 2.52 10.08
CA PRO A 271 1.69 3.72 10.44
C PRO A 271 1.71 4.03 11.95
N VAL A 272 1.63 2.98 12.79
CA VAL A 272 1.61 3.11 14.26
C VAL A 272 3.00 3.50 14.77
N VAL A 273 4.06 2.84 14.28
CA VAL A 273 5.45 3.15 14.66
C VAL A 273 5.80 4.61 14.37
N ARG A 274 5.44 5.11 13.18
CA ARG A 274 5.66 6.53 12.84
C ARG A 274 4.93 7.48 13.79
N SER A 275 3.67 7.19 14.07
CA SER A 275 2.86 8.00 14.98
C SER A 275 3.43 7.98 16.40
N LEU A 276 3.94 6.81 16.84
CA LEU A 276 4.61 6.67 18.12
C LEU A 276 5.89 7.49 18.19
N VAL A 277 6.73 7.48 17.13
CA VAL A 277 7.94 8.31 17.07
C VAL A 277 7.59 9.80 17.10
N MET A 278 6.57 10.22 16.33
CA MET A 278 6.11 11.62 16.38
C MET A 278 5.61 12.01 17.78
N ALA A 279 4.84 11.12 18.42
CA ALA A 279 4.33 11.32 19.77
C ALA A 279 5.46 11.38 20.80
N SER A 280 6.49 10.53 20.65
CA SER A 280 7.69 10.57 21.53
C SER A 280 8.42 11.92 21.45
N VAL A 281 8.56 12.48 20.23
CA VAL A 281 9.15 13.82 20.05
C VAL A 281 8.28 14.89 20.68
N VAL A 282 6.95 14.77 20.62
CA VAL A 282 6.01 15.69 21.28
C VAL A 282 6.15 15.60 22.80
N VAL A 283 6.18 14.38 23.36
CA VAL A 283 6.36 14.17 24.81
C VAL A 283 7.72 14.71 25.29
N LEU A 284 8.79 14.48 24.52
CA LEU A 284 10.11 15.05 24.80
C LEU A 284 10.08 16.58 24.79
N GLY A 285 9.38 17.17 23.82
CA GLY A 285 9.17 18.63 23.75
C GLY A 285 8.44 19.17 24.98
N LEU A 286 7.39 18.48 25.44
CA LEU A 286 6.66 18.83 26.65
C LEU A 286 7.55 18.72 27.91
N ALA A 287 8.32 17.64 28.02
CA ALA A 287 9.24 17.42 29.15
C ALA A 287 10.35 18.46 29.23
N THR A 288 10.82 18.97 28.08
CA THR A 288 11.87 20.00 28.00
C THR A 288 11.34 21.43 27.94
N GLY A 289 10.02 21.64 28.16
CA GLY A 289 9.39 22.96 28.15
C GLY A 289 9.37 23.66 26.78
N ARG A 290 9.58 22.91 25.70
CA ARG A 290 9.53 23.41 24.31
C ARG A 290 8.13 23.29 23.73
N ARG A 291 7.86 24.04 22.66
CA ARG A 291 6.57 23.92 21.92
C ARG A 291 6.45 22.54 21.30
N PRO A 292 5.48 21.71 21.74
CA PRO A 292 5.41 20.31 21.33
C PRO A 292 5.01 20.14 19.84
N PHE A 293 4.10 20.96 19.34
CA PHE A 293 3.66 20.93 17.95
C PHE A 293 4.39 21.99 17.14
N SER A 294 5.43 21.59 16.42
CA SER A 294 6.21 22.49 15.58
C SER A 294 6.77 21.75 14.36
N LEU A 295 6.98 22.48 13.26
CA LEU A 295 7.64 21.93 12.07
C LEU A 295 9.06 21.41 12.38
N ARG A 296 9.73 21.95 13.42
CA ARG A 296 11.03 21.44 13.89
C ARG A 296 10.92 20.06 14.53
N GLY A 297 9.90 19.84 15.36
CA GLY A 297 9.61 18.52 15.94
C GLY A 297 9.28 17.49 14.85
N LEU A 298 8.50 17.90 13.85
CA LEU A 298 8.18 17.06 12.69
C LEU A 298 9.46 16.70 11.89
N ALA A 299 10.34 17.68 11.64
CA ALA A 299 11.62 17.44 10.97
C ALA A 299 12.53 16.48 11.78
N LEU A 300 12.57 16.63 13.11
CA LEU A 300 13.33 15.72 13.98
C LEU A 300 12.78 14.29 13.90
N ALA A 301 11.46 14.12 13.93
CA ALA A 301 10.82 12.81 13.76
C ALA A 301 11.12 12.21 12.38
N ALA A 302 11.11 13.02 11.31
CA ALA A 302 11.49 12.60 9.98
C ALA A 302 12.95 12.13 9.91
N MET A 303 13.88 12.93 10.46
CA MET A 303 15.30 12.59 10.51
C MET A 303 15.56 11.30 11.28
N LEU A 304 14.89 11.09 12.41
CA LEU A 304 15.03 9.87 13.20
C LEU A 304 14.53 8.65 12.42
N LEU A 305 13.37 8.73 11.81
CA LEU A 305 12.80 7.63 11.02
C LEU A 305 13.63 7.31 9.78
N LEU A 306 14.07 8.34 9.04
CA LEU A 306 14.87 8.17 7.83
C LEU A 306 16.34 7.79 8.15
N GLY A 307 16.82 8.12 9.33
CA GLY A 307 18.12 7.66 9.82
C GLY A 307 18.15 6.16 10.08
N LEU A 308 17.05 5.62 10.60
CA LEU A 308 16.89 4.18 10.85
C LEU A 308 16.49 3.40 9.58
N HIS A 309 15.60 3.96 8.79
CA HIS A 309 14.97 3.35 7.62
C HIS A 309 14.86 4.35 6.47
N PRO A 310 15.96 4.62 5.74
CA PRO A 310 15.96 5.62 4.67
C PRO A 310 15.01 5.28 3.50
N GLU A 311 14.70 4.00 3.30
CA GLU A 311 13.73 3.53 2.31
C GLU A 311 12.29 4.04 2.58
N TYR A 312 11.98 4.47 3.80
CA TYR A 312 10.64 4.97 4.13
C TYR A 312 10.28 6.26 3.41
N VAL A 313 11.25 7.03 2.89
CA VAL A 313 10.97 8.22 2.07
C VAL A 313 10.11 7.88 0.84
N LEU A 314 10.27 6.66 0.29
CA LEU A 314 9.49 6.16 -0.84
C LEU A 314 8.17 5.48 -0.41
N SER A 315 7.95 5.30 0.89
CA SER A 315 6.73 4.69 1.42
C SER A 315 5.55 5.67 1.32
N ILE A 316 4.47 5.22 0.69
CA ILE A 316 3.20 5.95 0.59
C ILE A 316 2.76 6.46 1.96
N ALA A 317 2.82 5.57 2.94
CA ALA A 317 2.38 5.85 4.28
C ALA A 317 3.22 6.94 4.97
N PHE A 318 4.55 6.99 4.74
CA PHE A 318 5.42 8.07 5.24
C PHE A 318 5.04 9.40 4.59
N GLN A 319 4.99 9.46 3.27
CA GLN A 319 4.65 10.67 2.52
C GLN A 319 3.31 11.25 2.95
N MET A 320 2.25 10.44 3.00
CA MET A 320 0.91 10.91 3.39
C MET A 320 0.87 11.43 4.84
N SER A 321 1.51 10.74 5.78
CA SER A 321 1.50 11.16 7.19
C SER A 321 2.23 12.48 7.39
N PHE A 322 3.44 12.62 6.84
CA PHE A 322 4.25 13.83 7.02
C PHE A 322 3.65 15.03 6.30
N VAL A 323 3.13 14.84 5.10
CA VAL A 323 2.44 15.89 4.35
C VAL A 323 1.18 16.35 5.09
N ALA A 324 0.36 15.43 5.61
CA ALA A 324 -0.83 15.78 6.37
C ALA A 324 -0.51 16.59 7.63
N VAL A 325 0.44 16.12 8.45
CA VAL A 325 0.82 16.81 9.69
C VAL A 325 1.46 18.17 9.40
N MET A 326 2.29 18.26 8.35
CA MET A 326 2.91 19.52 7.92
C MET A 326 1.86 20.54 7.47
N ALA A 327 0.88 20.11 6.68
CA ALA A 327 -0.21 20.97 6.23
C ALA A 327 -1.11 21.41 7.39
N LEU A 328 -1.39 20.52 8.33
CA LEU A 328 -2.12 20.87 9.55
C LEU A 328 -1.36 21.89 10.39
N ALA A 329 -0.05 21.68 10.63
CA ALA A 329 0.77 22.62 11.41
C ALA A 329 0.80 24.00 10.75
N ALA A 330 1.06 24.06 9.43
CA ALA A 330 1.09 25.32 8.69
C ALA A 330 -0.27 25.99 8.56
N GLY A 331 -1.34 25.20 8.34
CA GLY A 331 -2.69 25.71 8.21
C GLY A 331 -3.26 26.27 9.52
N TYR A 332 -3.04 25.57 10.63
CA TYR A 332 -3.47 26.04 11.95
C TYR A 332 -2.65 27.22 12.48
N GLU A 333 -1.40 27.40 12.04
CA GLU A 333 -0.64 28.62 12.33
C GLU A 333 -1.33 29.86 11.77
N VAL A 334 -1.99 29.77 10.61
CA VAL A 334 -2.65 30.88 9.92
C VAL A 334 -4.12 31.02 10.32
N LEU A 335 -4.86 29.91 10.36
CA LEU A 335 -6.30 29.90 10.54
C LEU A 335 -6.73 29.71 12.00
N GLY A 336 -5.87 29.15 12.85
CA GLY A 336 -6.14 28.89 14.26
C GLY A 336 -6.53 30.15 15.05
N PRO A 337 -5.80 31.30 14.94
CA PRO A 337 -6.17 32.53 15.62
C PRO A 337 -7.55 33.05 15.23
N ARG A 338 -7.93 32.94 13.92
CA ARG A 338 -9.26 33.34 13.45
C ARG A 338 -10.37 32.47 14.02
N LEU A 339 -10.13 31.17 14.09
CA LEU A 339 -11.04 30.20 14.66
C LEU A 339 -11.20 30.40 16.18
N ALA A 340 -10.11 30.70 16.87
CA ALA A 340 -10.12 31.04 18.30
C ALA A 340 -10.89 32.34 18.56
N ALA A 341 -10.69 33.38 17.74
CA ALA A 341 -11.41 34.63 17.82
C ALA A 341 -12.93 34.44 17.61
N PHE A 342 -13.32 33.61 16.62
CA PHE A 342 -14.73 33.24 16.39
C PHE A 342 -15.38 32.61 17.62
N ARG A 343 -14.65 31.73 18.33
CA ARG A 343 -15.12 31.08 19.56
C ARG A 343 -15.18 32.05 20.75
N ALA A 344 -14.20 32.98 20.85
CA ALA A 344 -14.08 33.93 21.96
C ALA A 344 -15.13 35.04 21.94
N GLN A 345 -15.68 35.39 20.76
CA GLN A 345 -16.73 36.40 20.60
C GLN A 345 -18.10 36.00 21.19
N ALA A 346 -18.13 35.04 22.10
CA ALA A 346 -19.35 34.54 22.75
C ALA A 346 -19.83 35.47 23.90
N GLY A 347 -20.02 36.77 23.61
CA GLY A 347 -20.79 37.64 24.47
C GLY A 347 -22.30 37.46 24.19
N GLY A 348 -23.15 37.30 25.19
CA GLY A 348 -24.60 37.22 24.99
C GLY A 348 -25.25 36.00 25.64
N TYR A 349 -26.41 35.66 25.14
CA TYR A 349 -27.27 34.60 25.66
C TYR A 349 -26.57 33.22 25.66
N PRO A 350 -26.85 32.36 26.67
CA PRO A 350 -26.19 31.04 26.82
C PRO A 350 -26.40 30.14 25.57
N LEU A 351 -27.51 30.22 24.90
CA LEU A 351 -27.80 29.51 23.64
C LEU A 351 -26.82 29.89 22.52
N VAL A 352 -26.51 31.20 22.37
CA VAL A 352 -25.58 31.71 21.37
C VAL A 352 -24.16 31.19 21.68
N ARG A 353 -23.81 31.10 22.97
CA ARG A 353 -22.52 30.55 23.40
C ARG A 353 -22.37 29.08 23.05
N VAL A 354 -23.37 28.26 23.36
CA VAL A 354 -23.41 26.84 23.02
C VAL A 354 -23.35 26.64 21.50
N TRP A 355 -24.16 27.40 20.74
CA TRP A 355 -24.17 27.33 19.28
C TRP A 355 -22.82 27.67 18.68
N ARG A 356 -22.19 28.77 19.09
CA ARG A 356 -20.86 29.16 18.60
C ARG A 356 -19.78 28.18 19.00
N TRP A 357 -19.85 27.62 20.21
CA TRP A 357 -18.94 26.60 20.68
C TRP A 357 -19.04 25.33 19.79
N SER A 358 -20.25 24.84 19.57
CA SER A 358 -20.50 23.67 18.70
C SER A 358 -20.08 23.95 17.26
N MET A 359 -20.49 25.09 16.70
CA MET A 359 -20.15 25.49 15.33
C MET A 359 -18.62 25.65 15.19
N GLY A 360 -17.97 26.22 16.19
CA GLY A 360 -16.50 26.33 16.19
C GLY A 360 -15.77 24.97 16.22
N HIS A 361 -16.35 23.93 16.82
CA HIS A 361 -15.80 22.57 16.76
C HIS A 361 -16.06 21.90 15.40
N ILE A 362 -17.24 22.06 14.83
CA ILE A 362 -17.58 21.58 13.49
C ILE A 362 -16.66 22.22 12.45
N LEU A 363 -16.46 23.55 12.52
CA LEU A 363 -15.55 24.27 11.63
C LEU A 363 -14.09 23.81 11.79
N ALA A 364 -13.65 23.58 13.04
CA ALA A 364 -12.30 23.06 13.28
C ALA A 364 -12.10 21.67 12.67
N LEU A 365 -13.10 20.79 12.84
CA LEU A 365 -13.05 19.45 12.29
C LEU A 365 -13.09 19.46 10.76
N GLY A 366 -14.00 20.28 10.18
CA GLY A 366 -14.04 20.48 8.72
C GLY A 366 -12.75 21.05 8.17
N LEU A 367 -12.15 22.03 8.85
CA LEU A 367 -10.86 22.62 8.49
C LEU A 367 -9.73 21.59 8.59
N THR A 368 -9.69 20.76 9.64
CA THR A 368 -8.71 19.68 9.78
C THR A 368 -8.82 18.70 8.62
N SER A 369 -10.04 18.25 8.31
CA SER A 369 -10.30 17.33 7.19
C SER A 369 -9.92 17.94 5.84
N LEU A 370 -10.24 19.21 5.64
CA LEU A 370 -9.92 19.95 4.41
C LEU A 370 -8.40 20.10 4.23
N LEU A 371 -7.69 20.58 5.25
CA LEU A 371 -6.24 20.77 5.17
C LEU A 371 -5.49 19.46 4.95
N ALA A 372 -5.81 18.43 5.74
CA ALA A 372 -5.19 17.14 5.58
C ALA A 372 -5.54 16.49 4.23
N GLY A 373 -6.82 16.54 3.86
CA GLY A 373 -7.30 15.95 2.61
C GLY A 373 -6.73 16.62 1.38
N LEU A 374 -6.78 17.96 1.28
CA LEU A 374 -6.21 18.69 0.13
C LEU A 374 -4.69 18.49 -0.01
N ALA A 375 -3.97 18.43 1.10
CA ALA A 375 -2.53 18.20 1.07
C ALA A 375 -2.18 16.76 0.65
N THR A 376 -2.99 15.77 1.04
CA THR A 376 -2.76 14.37 0.68
C THR A 376 -3.41 13.97 -0.65
N LEU A 377 -4.36 14.74 -1.16
CA LEU A 377 -5.08 14.44 -2.41
C LEU A 377 -4.15 14.17 -3.60
N PRO A 378 -3.12 15.00 -3.90
CA PRO A 378 -2.21 14.72 -5.01
C PRO A 378 -1.40 13.43 -4.81
N LEU A 379 -1.13 13.04 -3.54
CA LEU A 379 -0.48 11.78 -3.22
C LEU A 379 -1.42 10.58 -3.44
N VAL A 380 -2.70 10.74 -3.10
CA VAL A 380 -3.75 9.74 -3.39
C VAL A 380 -3.87 9.54 -4.89
N MET A 381 -3.91 10.63 -5.68
CA MET A 381 -3.88 10.58 -7.14
C MET A 381 -2.65 9.83 -7.66
N ALA A 382 -1.46 10.15 -7.14
CA ALA A 382 -0.20 9.56 -7.60
C ALA A 382 -0.07 8.05 -7.28
N HIS A 383 -0.54 7.63 -6.11
CA HIS A 383 -0.33 6.26 -5.63
C HIS A 383 -1.51 5.33 -5.84
N PHE A 384 -2.72 5.85 -5.79
CA PHE A 384 -3.96 5.07 -5.90
C PHE A 384 -4.74 5.35 -7.20
N GLY A 385 -4.35 6.37 -8.00
CA GLY A 385 -5.02 6.68 -9.25
C GLY A 385 -6.50 7.03 -9.09
N GLU A 386 -6.89 7.59 -7.95
CA GLU A 386 -8.29 7.91 -7.65
C GLU A 386 -8.43 9.13 -6.75
N VAL A 387 -9.59 9.75 -6.80
CA VAL A 387 -10.01 10.86 -5.93
C VAL A 387 -11.39 10.56 -5.37
N GLN A 388 -11.57 10.84 -4.08
CA GLN A 388 -12.85 10.70 -3.38
C GLN A 388 -13.39 12.10 -3.01
N PRO A 389 -14.25 12.72 -3.81
CA PRO A 389 -14.67 14.12 -3.58
C PRO A 389 -15.42 14.33 -2.26
N PHE A 390 -16.11 13.31 -1.77
CA PHE A 390 -16.97 13.40 -0.58
C PHE A 390 -16.28 13.09 0.74
N PHE A 391 -14.94 12.94 0.74
CA PHE A 391 -14.17 12.60 1.95
C PHE A 391 -14.40 13.56 3.13
N ILE A 392 -14.64 14.86 2.86
CA ILE A 392 -14.88 15.86 3.91
C ILE A 392 -16.17 15.53 4.67
N ILE A 393 -17.25 15.25 3.93
CA ILE A 393 -18.57 14.94 4.51
C ILE A 393 -18.49 13.64 5.32
N ALA A 394 -17.87 12.62 4.74
CA ALA A 394 -17.70 11.33 5.42
C ALA A 394 -16.86 11.47 6.71
N ASN A 395 -15.76 12.22 6.67
CA ASN A 395 -14.92 12.45 7.84
C ASN A 395 -15.58 13.31 8.92
N LEU A 396 -16.42 14.25 8.54
CA LEU A 396 -17.12 15.12 9.49
C LEU A 396 -18.03 14.33 10.46
N VAL A 397 -18.51 13.17 10.02
CA VAL A 397 -19.34 12.27 10.84
C VAL A 397 -18.50 11.12 11.42
N ALA A 398 -17.70 10.48 10.59
CA ALA A 398 -16.98 9.25 10.99
C ALA A 398 -15.87 9.52 12.03
N VAL A 399 -15.15 10.64 11.94
CA VAL A 399 -14.05 10.95 12.85
C VAL A 399 -14.53 11.25 14.27
N PRO A 400 -15.57 12.08 14.52
CA PRO A 400 -16.12 12.24 15.86
C PRO A 400 -16.69 10.95 16.43
N LEU A 401 -17.39 10.16 15.61
CA LEU A 401 -17.95 8.90 16.05
C LEU A 401 -16.85 7.91 16.46
N MET A 402 -15.76 7.88 15.72
CA MET A 402 -14.57 7.08 16.07
C MET A 402 -13.95 7.57 17.38
N ALA A 403 -13.79 8.89 17.55
CA ALA A 403 -13.08 9.47 18.69
C ALA A 403 -13.90 9.46 19.99
N LEU A 404 -15.20 9.76 19.91
CA LEU A 404 -16.05 9.99 21.08
C LEU A 404 -16.92 8.77 21.45
N TRP A 405 -17.06 7.81 20.53
CA TRP A 405 -17.92 6.66 20.76
C TRP A 405 -17.16 5.34 20.59
N ILE A 406 -16.66 5.05 19.40
CA ILE A 406 -16.10 3.73 19.08
C ILE A 406 -14.86 3.43 19.93
N MET A 407 -13.87 4.34 19.95
CA MET A 407 -12.63 4.13 20.69
C MET A 407 -12.80 4.10 22.21
N PRO A 408 -13.57 4.99 22.85
CA PRO A 408 -13.81 4.90 24.28
C PRO A 408 -14.47 3.57 24.70
N TRP A 409 -15.52 3.14 24.00
CA TRP A 409 -16.13 1.85 24.25
C TRP A 409 -15.20 0.67 23.96
N GLY A 410 -14.36 0.77 22.92
CA GLY A 410 -13.34 -0.22 22.61
C GLY A 410 -12.28 -0.36 23.72
N LEU A 411 -11.82 0.76 24.28
CA LEU A 411 -10.88 0.74 25.42
C LEU A 411 -11.54 0.19 26.68
N CYS A 412 -12.80 0.54 26.95
CA CYS A 412 -13.58 -0.05 28.03
C CYS A 412 -13.73 -1.57 27.84
N ALA A 413 -13.99 -2.03 26.61
CA ALA A 413 -14.07 -3.46 26.31
C ALA A 413 -12.76 -4.19 26.63
N LEU A 414 -11.62 -3.64 26.22
CA LEU A 414 -10.30 -4.20 26.54
C LEU A 414 -10.05 -4.24 28.05
N ALA A 415 -10.47 -3.21 28.79
CA ALA A 415 -10.35 -3.16 30.26
C ALA A 415 -11.27 -4.15 30.98
N LEU A 416 -12.43 -4.48 30.40
CA LEU A 416 -13.41 -5.41 30.95
C LEU A 416 -13.14 -6.89 30.57
N MET A 417 -12.26 -7.16 29.61
CA MET A 417 -11.95 -8.53 29.18
C MET A 417 -11.46 -9.47 30.30
N PRO A 418 -10.59 -9.03 31.25
CA PRO A 418 -10.14 -9.90 32.32
C PRO A 418 -11.27 -10.43 33.23
N VAL A 419 -12.36 -9.65 33.33
CA VAL A 419 -13.54 -10.01 34.16
C VAL A 419 -14.70 -10.58 33.34
N HIS A 420 -14.47 -10.90 32.05
CA HIS A 420 -15.46 -11.48 31.13
C HIS A 420 -16.72 -10.61 30.89
N LEU A 421 -16.61 -9.30 31.05
CA LEU A 421 -17.70 -8.34 30.84
C LEU A 421 -17.54 -7.50 29.57
N GLU A 422 -16.64 -7.89 28.65
CA GLU A 422 -16.38 -7.15 27.39
C GLU A 422 -17.63 -6.94 26.54
N SER A 423 -18.58 -7.87 26.55
CA SER A 423 -19.82 -7.77 25.77
C SER A 423 -20.61 -6.50 26.09
N VAL A 424 -20.60 -6.04 27.35
CA VAL A 424 -21.28 -4.82 27.77
C VAL A 424 -20.76 -3.58 27.04
N ALA A 425 -19.45 -3.55 26.75
CA ALA A 425 -18.82 -2.45 26.06
C ALA A 425 -18.73 -2.66 24.52
N LEU A 426 -18.63 -3.93 24.07
CA LEU A 426 -18.56 -4.24 22.64
C LEU A 426 -19.87 -3.96 21.90
N HIS A 427 -21.04 -4.18 22.53
CA HIS A 427 -22.33 -3.89 21.89
C HIS A 427 -22.54 -2.40 21.57
N PRO A 428 -22.33 -1.46 22.51
CA PRO A 428 -22.35 -0.03 22.16
C PRO A 428 -21.30 0.37 21.13
N MET A 429 -20.09 -0.21 21.19
CA MET A 429 -19.06 -0.01 20.18
C MET A 429 -19.56 -0.44 18.79
N ALA A 430 -20.24 -1.59 18.70
CA ALA A 430 -20.77 -2.13 17.45
C ALA A 430 -21.84 -1.23 16.84
N TRP A 431 -22.67 -0.53 17.63
CA TRP A 431 -23.62 0.45 17.12
C TRP A 431 -22.91 1.61 16.41
N GLY A 432 -21.82 2.11 17.00
CA GLY A 432 -21.01 3.14 16.37
C GLY A 432 -20.36 2.65 15.06
N ILE A 433 -19.81 1.44 15.06
CA ILE A 433 -19.22 0.82 13.87
C ILE A 433 -20.28 0.65 12.78
N LYS A 434 -21.46 0.12 13.12
CA LYS A 434 -22.60 -0.04 12.18
C LYS A 434 -22.96 1.29 11.51
N LEU A 435 -23.00 2.39 12.28
CA LEU A 435 -23.29 3.70 11.73
C LEU A 435 -22.21 4.17 10.75
N VAL A 436 -20.93 3.95 11.05
CA VAL A 436 -19.84 4.27 10.10
C VAL A 436 -19.91 3.40 8.86
N VAL A 437 -20.24 2.10 8.97
CA VAL A 437 -20.42 1.20 7.82
C VAL A 437 -21.58 1.68 6.94
N VAL A 438 -22.72 2.03 7.53
CA VAL A 438 -23.88 2.58 6.77
C VAL A 438 -23.50 3.88 6.08
N LEU A 439 -22.80 4.79 6.76
CA LEU A 439 -22.30 6.03 6.17
C LEU A 439 -21.35 5.76 4.99
N ALA A 440 -20.36 4.87 5.17
CA ALA A 440 -19.40 4.52 4.13
C ALA A 440 -20.08 3.94 2.90
N ARG A 441 -21.02 3.00 3.12
CA ARG A 441 -21.84 2.41 2.07
C ARG A 441 -22.69 3.45 1.33
N SER A 442 -23.39 4.31 2.07
CA SER A 442 -24.22 5.37 1.48
C SER A 442 -23.39 6.28 0.59
N VAL A 443 -22.28 6.81 1.10
CA VAL A 443 -21.39 7.72 0.35
C VAL A 443 -20.75 7.00 -0.85
N ALA A 444 -20.38 5.73 -0.72
CA ALA A 444 -19.78 4.94 -1.80
C ALA A 444 -20.74 4.78 -3.01
N HIS A 445 -22.05 4.82 -2.78
CA HIS A 445 -23.06 4.71 -3.85
C HIS A 445 -23.47 6.07 -4.45
N TRP A 446 -22.96 7.18 -3.93
CA TRP A 446 -23.24 8.48 -4.53
C TRP A 446 -22.61 8.60 -5.92
N PRO A 447 -23.26 9.32 -6.85
CA PRO A 447 -22.66 9.61 -8.13
C PRO A 447 -21.28 10.24 -7.94
N VAL A 448 -20.30 9.80 -8.72
CA VAL A 448 -18.92 10.34 -8.67
C VAL A 448 -18.21 10.16 -7.33
N ALA A 449 -18.63 9.23 -6.46
CA ALA A 449 -17.97 8.96 -5.18
C ALA A 449 -16.48 8.58 -5.36
N ARG A 450 -16.15 7.99 -6.50
CA ARG A 450 -14.79 7.59 -6.89
C ARG A 450 -14.50 8.06 -8.31
N LEU A 451 -13.54 8.96 -8.44
CA LEU A 451 -13.03 9.45 -9.71
C LEU A 451 -11.68 8.77 -10.00
N LEU A 452 -11.59 8.08 -11.13
CA LEU A 452 -10.31 7.53 -11.59
C LEU A 452 -9.47 8.63 -12.23
N VAL A 453 -8.17 8.63 -11.90
CA VAL A 453 -7.18 9.57 -12.43
C VAL A 453 -6.02 8.76 -13.01
N PRO A 454 -5.51 9.10 -14.21
CA PRO A 454 -4.35 8.41 -14.76
C PRO A 454 -3.14 8.50 -13.83
N TYR A 455 -2.23 7.55 -13.95
CA TYR A 455 -1.08 7.50 -13.07
C TYR A 455 -0.16 8.70 -13.21
N MET A 456 0.35 9.19 -12.08
CA MET A 456 1.29 10.31 -12.02
C MET A 456 2.73 9.80 -12.18
N PRO A 457 3.54 10.37 -13.09
CA PRO A 457 4.95 10.02 -13.18
C PRO A 457 5.73 10.47 -11.94
N VAL A 458 6.85 9.80 -11.65
CA VAL A 458 7.68 10.09 -10.47
C VAL A 458 8.09 11.56 -10.37
N TRP A 459 8.45 12.19 -11.50
CA TRP A 459 8.82 13.62 -11.49
C TRP A 459 7.62 14.53 -11.14
N GLY A 460 6.40 14.15 -11.55
CA GLY A 460 5.17 14.85 -11.14
C GLY A 460 4.95 14.76 -9.63
N LEU A 461 5.15 13.56 -9.05
CA LEU A 461 5.10 13.37 -7.61
C LEU A 461 6.16 14.20 -6.88
N VAL A 462 7.38 14.29 -7.41
CA VAL A 462 8.44 15.13 -6.85
C VAL A 462 8.03 16.61 -6.89
N CYS A 463 7.46 17.08 -7.98
CA CYS A 463 6.92 18.45 -8.08
C CYS A 463 5.82 18.71 -7.05
N VAL A 464 4.90 17.77 -6.86
CA VAL A 464 3.85 17.86 -5.82
C VAL A 464 4.49 18.00 -4.43
N LEU A 465 5.40 17.10 -4.08
CA LEU A 465 6.05 17.12 -2.77
C LEU A 465 6.83 18.42 -2.53
N LEU A 466 7.58 18.89 -3.52
CA LEU A 466 8.29 20.17 -3.46
C LEU A 466 7.32 21.35 -3.28
N GLY A 467 6.21 21.34 -4.03
CA GLY A 467 5.19 22.40 -3.93
C GLY A 467 4.54 22.45 -2.56
N VAL A 468 4.14 21.30 -2.01
CA VAL A 468 3.54 21.21 -0.67
C VAL A 468 4.56 21.60 0.42
N CYS A 469 5.80 21.10 0.34
CA CYS A 469 6.86 21.51 1.26
C CYS A 469 7.09 23.01 1.21
N TRP A 470 7.15 23.59 0.02
CA TRP A 470 7.33 25.03 -0.16
C TRP A 470 6.18 25.84 0.48
N LEU A 471 4.93 25.48 0.20
CA LEU A 471 3.74 26.13 0.77
C LEU A 471 3.71 26.08 2.30
N CYS A 472 4.19 25.00 2.90
CA CYS A 472 4.09 24.77 4.34
C CYS A 472 5.30 25.30 5.13
N LEU A 473 6.50 25.30 4.55
CA LEU A 473 7.73 25.71 5.25
C LEU A 473 7.94 27.23 5.29
N TRP A 474 7.54 27.92 4.22
CA TRP A 474 7.72 29.37 4.14
C TRP A 474 6.55 30.13 4.77
N ARG A 475 6.87 31.21 5.50
CA ARG A 475 5.91 32.10 6.16
C ARG A 475 5.66 33.38 5.38
N GLN A 476 6.55 33.73 4.47
CA GLN A 476 6.50 34.96 3.67
C GLN A 476 5.53 34.79 2.49
N PRO A 477 5.04 35.91 1.89
CA PRO A 477 4.09 35.87 0.77
C PRO A 477 4.56 35.04 -0.42
N TRP A 478 5.87 34.96 -0.67
CA TRP A 478 6.45 34.17 -1.76
C TRP A 478 6.22 32.65 -1.62
N ARG A 479 5.71 32.18 -0.46
CA ARG A 479 5.26 30.79 -0.32
C ARG A 479 4.27 30.37 -1.41
N VAL A 480 3.48 31.33 -1.96
CA VAL A 480 2.52 31.09 -3.03
C VAL A 480 3.20 30.55 -4.30
N ALA A 481 4.49 30.81 -4.49
CA ALA A 481 5.28 30.23 -5.58
C ALA A 481 5.29 28.70 -5.57
N GLY A 482 5.07 28.06 -4.40
CA GLY A 482 4.88 26.61 -4.28
C GLY A 482 3.66 26.06 -5.03
N MET A 483 2.69 26.92 -5.37
CA MET A 483 1.55 26.53 -6.21
C MET A 483 1.98 26.13 -7.62
N LEU A 484 3.06 26.70 -8.14
CA LEU A 484 3.54 26.39 -9.49
C LEU A 484 3.99 24.92 -9.61
N PRO A 485 4.98 24.42 -8.82
CA PRO A 485 5.36 23.01 -8.89
C PRO A 485 4.21 22.07 -8.48
N LEU A 486 3.33 22.48 -7.54
CA LEU A 486 2.16 21.71 -7.19
C LEU A 486 1.20 21.55 -8.38
N ALA A 487 0.85 22.65 -9.05
CA ALA A 487 -0.02 22.63 -10.22
C ALA A 487 0.59 21.84 -11.40
N LEU A 488 1.90 22.03 -11.67
CA LEU A 488 2.62 21.25 -12.66
C LEU A 488 2.55 19.75 -12.34
N GLY A 489 2.82 19.36 -11.10
CA GLY A 489 2.75 17.96 -10.69
C GLY A 489 1.36 17.34 -10.86
N VAL A 490 0.32 18.05 -10.40
CA VAL A 490 -1.08 17.62 -10.53
C VAL A 490 -1.55 17.54 -11.98
N ALA A 491 -1.01 18.38 -12.88
CA ALA A 491 -1.35 18.37 -14.30
C ALA A 491 -0.74 17.18 -15.06
N THR A 492 0.36 16.60 -14.56
CA THR A 492 1.11 15.55 -15.28
C THR A 492 0.31 14.31 -15.70
N PRO A 493 -0.65 13.78 -14.92
CA PRO A 493 -1.48 12.65 -15.33
C PRO A 493 -2.32 12.94 -16.59
N PHE A 494 -2.77 14.18 -16.73
CA PHE A 494 -3.72 14.59 -17.77
C PHE A 494 -3.05 14.96 -19.09
N VAL A 495 -1.76 15.25 -19.08
CA VAL A 495 -0.99 15.63 -20.28
C VAL A 495 -0.37 14.42 -20.99
N ARG A 496 -0.25 13.29 -20.28
CA ARG A 496 0.36 12.08 -20.86
C ARG A 496 -0.66 11.22 -21.61
N PRO A 497 -0.35 10.80 -22.83
CA PRO A 497 -1.18 9.84 -23.54
C PRO A 497 -1.12 8.48 -22.84
N ALA A 498 -2.26 7.79 -22.78
CA ALA A 498 -2.30 6.38 -22.43
C ALA A 498 -1.60 5.53 -23.50
N PRO A 499 -0.99 4.38 -23.16
CA PRO A 499 -0.51 3.44 -24.16
C PRO A 499 -1.68 2.84 -24.93
N HIS A 500 -1.46 2.45 -26.17
CA HIS A 500 -2.48 1.79 -26.98
C HIS A 500 -2.57 0.30 -26.65
N ILE A 501 -1.41 -0.33 -26.34
CA ILE A 501 -1.37 -1.74 -25.97
C ILE A 501 -0.48 -1.92 -24.74
N VAL A 502 -0.84 -2.82 -23.86
CA VAL A 502 -0.09 -3.20 -22.64
C VAL A 502 0.10 -4.71 -22.62
N VAL A 503 1.30 -5.17 -22.27
CA VAL A 503 1.62 -6.59 -22.17
C VAL A 503 2.10 -6.90 -20.74
N SER A 504 1.61 -7.97 -20.15
CA SER A 504 2.02 -8.42 -18.81
C SER A 504 3.45 -8.93 -18.80
N ALA A 505 4.10 -8.94 -17.61
CA ALA A 505 5.49 -9.35 -17.46
C ALA A 505 5.76 -10.83 -17.80
N ASP A 506 4.72 -11.67 -17.75
CA ASP A 506 4.78 -13.07 -18.17
C ASP A 506 4.42 -13.27 -19.66
N GLY A 507 4.09 -12.19 -20.37
CA GLY A 507 3.69 -12.20 -21.77
C GLY A 507 2.36 -12.88 -22.03
N GLY A 508 1.63 -13.35 -20.99
CA GLY A 508 0.42 -14.14 -21.14
C GLY A 508 -0.85 -13.30 -21.31
N LEU A 509 -0.81 -12.01 -20.95
CA LEU A 509 -1.97 -11.11 -21.03
C LEU A 509 -1.64 -9.89 -21.86
N VAL A 510 -2.50 -9.57 -22.80
CA VAL A 510 -2.42 -8.39 -23.65
C VAL A 510 -3.67 -7.55 -23.46
N GLY A 511 -3.51 -6.28 -23.19
CA GLY A 511 -4.60 -5.32 -23.08
C GLY A 511 -4.52 -4.27 -24.20
N VAL A 512 -5.60 -4.06 -24.94
CA VAL A 512 -5.75 -3.00 -25.92
C VAL A 512 -6.61 -1.89 -25.32
N VAL A 513 -6.10 -0.69 -25.31
CA VAL A 513 -6.77 0.49 -24.76
C VAL A 513 -7.50 1.21 -25.89
N GLN A 514 -8.82 1.29 -25.80
CA GLN A 514 -9.66 2.01 -26.75
C GLN A 514 -10.59 2.96 -25.99
N GLY A 515 -10.37 4.26 -26.17
CA GLY A 515 -11.13 5.28 -25.44
C GLY A 515 -11.04 5.09 -23.92
N ASN A 516 -12.16 4.74 -23.29
CA ASN A 516 -12.27 4.54 -21.86
C ASN A 516 -12.41 3.06 -21.44
N SER A 517 -12.14 2.14 -22.36
CA SER A 517 -12.29 0.70 -22.22
C SER A 517 -10.96 -0.03 -22.42
N LEU A 518 -10.79 -1.13 -21.70
CA LEU A 518 -9.67 -2.04 -21.85
C LEU A 518 -10.18 -3.36 -22.42
N PHE A 519 -9.68 -3.76 -23.58
CA PHE A 519 -9.97 -5.05 -24.18
C PHE A 519 -8.81 -6.00 -23.89
N ILE A 520 -9.12 -7.16 -23.33
CA ILE A 520 -8.14 -8.10 -22.79
C ILE A 520 -8.16 -9.41 -23.58
N GLY A 521 -6.99 -9.84 -24.01
CA GLY A 521 -6.77 -11.13 -24.62
C GLY A 521 -5.67 -11.93 -23.94
N GLY A 522 -5.74 -13.25 -24.06
CA GLY A 522 -4.81 -14.17 -23.43
C GLY A 522 -5.13 -14.51 -21.98
N ARG A 523 -4.24 -15.29 -21.34
CA ARG A 523 -4.37 -15.71 -19.94
C ARG A 523 -3.04 -15.54 -19.21
N SER A 524 -3.09 -14.93 -18.03
CA SER A 524 -1.96 -14.79 -17.13
C SER A 524 -2.34 -15.25 -15.73
N ARG A 525 -1.39 -15.80 -15.01
CA ARG A 525 -1.56 -16.22 -13.62
C ARG A 525 -2.02 -15.07 -12.71
N ASP A 526 -1.45 -13.90 -12.95
CA ASP A 526 -1.75 -12.65 -12.22
C ASP A 526 -2.69 -11.74 -13.02
N GLY A 527 -3.45 -12.29 -13.97
CA GLY A 527 -4.25 -11.54 -14.93
C GLY A 527 -5.25 -10.59 -14.29
N ALA A 528 -5.97 -11.03 -13.27
CA ALA A 528 -6.92 -10.17 -12.55
C ALA A 528 -6.24 -8.99 -11.84
N TRP A 529 -5.04 -9.20 -11.31
CA TRP A 529 -4.24 -8.14 -10.70
C TRP A 529 -3.70 -7.16 -11.75
N ALA A 530 -3.14 -7.66 -12.83
CA ALA A 530 -2.63 -6.84 -13.93
C ALA A 530 -3.75 -6.01 -14.56
N GLN A 531 -4.90 -6.63 -14.84
CA GLN A 531 -6.10 -5.97 -15.36
C GLN A 531 -6.54 -4.81 -14.45
N SER A 532 -6.69 -5.07 -13.15
CA SER A 532 -7.10 -4.05 -12.18
C SER A 532 -6.09 -2.91 -12.11
N ALA A 533 -4.78 -3.24 -12.16
CA ALA A 533 -3.72 -2.25 -12.15
C ALA A 533 -3.71 -1.38 -13.42
N TRP A 534 -3.96 -1.96 -14.59
CA TRP A 534 -4.05 -1.22 -15.86
C TRP A 534 -5.28 -0.31 -15.91
N GLN A 535 -6.46 -0.83 -15.48
CA GLN A 535 -7.66 -0.01 -15.38
C GLN A 535 -7.43 1.21 -14.50
N GLN A 536 -6.81 1.01 -13.34
CA GLN A 536 -6.51 2.08 -12.41
C GLN A 536 -5.45 3.04 -12.95
N ALA A 537 -4.34 2.52 -13.52
CA ALA A 537 -3.23 3.33 -14.03
C ALA A 537 -3.63 4.24 -15.18
N TYR A 538 -4.54 3.77 -16.04
CA TYR A 538 -4.95 4.52 -17.23
C TYR A 538 -6.37 5.09 -17.10
N ALA A 539 -6.95 5.04 -15.91
CA ALA A 539 -8.30 5.53 -15.58
C ALA A 539 -9.41 4.94 -16.45
N LEU A 540 -9.30 3.65 -16.80
CA LEU A 540 -10.25 2.96 -17.69
C LEU A 540 -11.44 2.44 -16.87
N ARG A 541 -12.65 2.74 -17.31
CA ARG A 541 -13.88 2.41 -16.56
C ARG A 541 -14.32 0.97 -16.74
N THR A 542 -14.10 0.40 -17.92
CA THR A 542 -14.56 -0.94 -18.26
C THR A 542 -13.41 -1.82 -18.73
N ALA A 543 -13.49 -3.10 -18.41
CA ALA A 543 -12.65 -4.12 -19.03
C ALA A 543 -13.53 -5.19 -19.65
N ARG A 544 -13.23 -5.55 -20.87
CA ARG A 544 -13.95 -6.57 -21.65
C ARG A 544 -12.95 -7.54 -22.26
N ALA A 545 -13.36 -8.77 -22.48
CA ALA A 545 -12.55 -9.69 -23.25
C ALA A 545 -12.49 -9.23 -24.72
N LEU A 546 -11.35 -9.44 -25.37
CA LEU A 546 -11.29 -9.33 -26.84
C LEU A 546 -12.23 -10.34 -27.46
N PRO A 547 -12.95 -10.00 -28.54
CA PRO A 547 -13.79 -10.93 -29.23
C PRO A 547 -12.95 -12.10 -29.76
N GLN A 548 -13.52 -13.29 -29.77
CA GLN A 548 -12.88 -14.46 -30.42
C GLN A 548 -12.98 -14.34 -31.95
N ASN A 549 -14.15 -13.90 -32.43
CA ASN A 549 -14.46 -13.62 -33.82
C ASN A 549 -15.20 -12.26 -33.88
N GLY A 550 -14.88 -11.43 -34.87
CA GLY A 550 -15.52 -10.14 -35.10
C GLY A 550 -14.70 -8.95 -34.62
N GLU A 551 -15.33 -7.81 -34.57
CA GLU A 551 -14.67 -6.49 -34.33
C GLU A 551 -14.93 -5.94 -32.94
N THR A 552 -13.99 -5.14 -32.46
CA THR A 552 -14.24 -4.26 -31.30
C THR A 552 -15.20 -3.12 -31.70
N PRO A 553 -15.93 -2.51 -30.73
CA PRO A 553 -16.92 -1.47 -31.02
C PRO A 553 -16.41 -0.29 -31.87
N ASP A 554 -15.12 -0.03 -31.81
CA ASP A 554 -14.48 1.06 -32.56
C ASP A 554 -13.91 0.59 -33.93
N GLY A 555 -14.08 -0.70 -34.30
CA GLY A 555 -13.56 -1.29 -35.54
C GLY A 555 -12.03 -1.34 -35.64
N GLN A 556 -11.31 -0.96 -34.58
CA GLN A 556 -9.84 -0.87 -34.61
C GLN A 556 -9.16 -2.24 -34.46
N VAL A 557 -9.84 -3.22 -33.89
CA VAL A 557 -9.33 -4.59 -33.73
C VAL A 557 -10.34 -5.57 -34.28
N VAL A 558 -9.90 -6.38 -35.24
CA VAL A 558 -10.67 -7.43 -35.90
C VAL A 558 -10.02 -8.77 -35.55
N CYS A 559 -10.79 -9.71 -35.04
CA CYS A 559 -10.31 -11.04 -34.63
C CYS A 559 -10.98 -12.14 -35.45
N GLY A 560 -10.24 -13.23 -35.76
CA GLY A 560 -10.77 -14.43 -36.43
C GLY A 560 -11.01 -14.28 -37.92
N GLU A 561 -10.44 -13.27 -38.60
CA GLU A 561 -10.65 -12.98 -40.02
C GLU A 561 -10.12 -14.09 -40.93
N ASP A 562 -9.05 -14.79 -40.55
CA ASP A 562 -8.47 -15.94 -41.28
C ASP A 562 -8.98 -17.30 -40.78
N GLY A 563 -10.04 -17.34 -39.98
CA GLY A 563 -10.57 -18.57 -39.41
C GLY A 563 -9.76 -19.19 -38.29
N GLU A 564 -8.64 -18.54 -37.88
CA GLU A 564 -7.84 -18.93 -36.70
C GLU A 564 -8.33 -18.18 -35.44
N PRO A 565 -8.93 -18.88 -34.47
CA PRO A 565 -9.35 -18.25 -33.22
C PRO A 565 -8.12 -17.73 -32.46
N GLY A 566 -8.19 -16.48 -31.99
CA GLY A 566 -7.11 -15.84 -31.22
C GLY A 566 -6.08 -15.09 -32.09
N LEU A 567 -6.25 -14.98 -33.38
CA LEU A 567 -5.52 -14.09 -34.26
C LEU A 567 -6.32 -12.80 -34.47
N CYS A 568 -5.76 -11.65 -34.07
CA CYS A 568 -6.43 -10.36 -34.19
C CYS A 568 -5.53 -9.35 -34.89
N PHE A 569 -6.11 -8.58 -35.78
CA PHE A 569 -5.46 -7.46 -36.46
C PHE A 569 -5.91 -6.14 -35.82
N ALA A 570 -4.98 -5.33 -35.36
CA ALA A 570 -5.25 -4.01 -34.80
C ALA A 570 -4.69 -2.92 -35.73
N HIS A 571 -5.57 -2.03 -36.19
CA HIS A 571 -5.17 -0.86 -37.00
C HIS A 571 -5.22 0.39 -36.15
N ILE A 572 -4.06 0.88 -35.72
CA ILE A 572 -3.93 2.01 -34.81
C ILE A 572 -3.05 3.09 -35.46
N ASN A 573 -3.57 4.29 -35.66
CA ASN A 573 -2.85 5.44 -36.22
C ASN A 573 -2.13 5.14 -37.55
N GLY A 574 -2.74 4.27 -38.40
CA GLY A 574 -2.19 3.89 -39.73
C GLY A 574 -1.08 2.84 -39.64
N LYS A 575 -0.92 2.17 -38.49
CA LYS A 575 -0.01 1.05 -38.24
C LYS A 575 -0.77 -0.26 -38.08
N ALA A 576 -0.27 -1.29 -38.74
CA ALA A 576 -0.85 -2.65 -38.66
C ALA A 576 -0.13 -3.46 -37.57
N ILE A 577 -0.88 -3.92 -36.57
CA ILE A 577 -0.38 -4.70 -35.45
C ILE A 577 -1.10 -6.05 -35.41
N LEU A 578 -0.33 -7.11 -35.42
CA LEU A 578 -0.86 -8.46 -35.32
C LEU A 578 -0.78 -8.94 -33.86
N LEU A 579 -1.92 -9.33 -33.30
CA LEU A 579 -2.01 -9.92 -31.97
C LEU A 579 -2.29 -11.41 -32.11
N ARG A 580 -1.37 -12.24 -31.61
CA ARG A 580 -1.53 -13.69 -31.56
C ARG A 580 -1.79 -14.11 -30.14
N LEU A 581 -3.08 -14.30 -29.82
CA LEU A 581 -3.57 -14.62 -28.48
C LEU A 581 -3.90 -16.09 -28.42
N HIS A 582 -3.28 -16.84 -27.52
CA HIS A 582 -3.57 -18.27 -27.37
C HIS A 582 -3.85 -18.63 -25.91
N ASP A 583 -4.81 -19.56 -25.73
CA ASP A 583 -5.26 -19.96 -24.40
C ASP A 583 -4.51 -21.18 -23.84
N THR A 584 -3.77 -21.94 -24.70
CA THR A 584 -3.09 -23.17 -24.29
C THR A 584 -1.60 -23.17 -24.67
N SER A 585 -0.81 -23.95 -23.95
CA SER A 585 0.64 -24.12 -24.13
C SER A 585 1.02 -25.06 -25.27
N ASP A 586 0.05 -25.66 -25.96
CA ASP A 586 0.30 -26.60 -27.04
C ASP A 586 0.85 -25.88 -28.27
N GLY A 587 1.93 -26.45 -28.79
CA GLY A 587 2.81 -25.83 -29.78
C GLY A 587 2.08 -25.22 -30.96
N MET A 588 2.08 -23.91 -31.02
CA MET A 588 1.55 -23.17 -32.17
C MET A 588 2.36 -23.43 -33.42
N ALA A 589 1.64 -23.77 -34.49
CA ALA A 589 2.24 -23.78 -35.82
C ALA A 589 2.86 -22.39 -36.15
N PRO A 590 3.97 -22.35 -36.90
CA PRO A 590 4.51 -21.07 -37.36
C PRO A 590 3.46 -20.33 -38.21
N LEU A 591 3.38 -19.01 -38.04
CA LEU A 591 2.49 -18.19 -38.85
C LEU A 591 2.94 -18.20 -40.33
N PRO A 592 2.02 -18.30 -41.29
CA PRO A 592 2.34 -18.15 -42.70
C PRO A 592 2.98 -16.78 -42.99
N GLU A 593 3.93 -16.72 -43.90
CA GLU A 593 4.58 -15.46 -44.27
C GLU A 593 3.59 -14.46 -44.85
N THR A 594 2.53 -14.95 -45.52
CA THR A 594 1.45 -14.12 -46.06
C THR A 594 0.73 -13.31 -45.01
N THR A 595 0.46 -13.93 -43.84
CA THR A 595 -0.17 -13.24 -42.67
C THR A 595 0.72 -12.18 -42.08
N CYS A 596 2.05 -12.29 -42.27
CA CYS A 596 3.03 -11.36 -41.72
C CYS A 596 3.32 -10.19 -42.65
N ALA A 597 2.82 -10.20 -43.90
CA ALA A 597 3.09 -9.18 -44.88
C ALA A 597 2.42 -7.84 -44.50
N GLY A 598 3.19 -6.75 -44.52
CA GLY A 598 2.65 -5.42 -44.20
C GLY A 598 2.43 -5.13 -42.70
N ILE A 599 2.85 -6.04 -41.80
CA ILE A 599 2.71 -5.86 -40.36
C ILE A 599 3.87 -5.06 -39.79
N ASP A 600 3.56 -3.97 -39.07
CA ASP A 600 4.54 -3.13 -38.40
C ASP A 600 5.00 -3.72 -37.06
N MET A 601 4.13 -4.47 -36.37
CA MET A 601 4.41 -5.06 -35.09
C MET A 601 3.63 -6.37 -34.86
N LEU A 602 4.28 -7.33 -34.23
CA LEU A 602 3.69 -8.62 -33.85
C LEU A 602 3.79 -8.79 -32.33
N ILE A 603 2.66 -9.06 -31.68
CA ILE A 603 2.57 -9.36 -30.25
C ILE A 603 1.98 -10.77 -30.08
N SER A 604 2.68 -11.63 -29.32
CA SER A 604 2.24 -13.00 -29.10
C SER A 604 2.28 -13.39 -27.63
N THR A 605 1.25 -14.06 -27.16
CA THR A 605 1.22 -14.66 -25.81
C THR A 605 2.02 -15.98 -25.73
N ALA A 606 2.51 -16.48 -26.86
CA ALA A 606 3.37 -17.64 -26.97
C ALA A 606 4.73 -17.26 -27.59
N PRO A 607 5.76 -18.11 -27.46
CA PRO A 607 7.06 -17.89 -28.11
C PRO A 607 6.93 -17.83 -29.63
N LEU A 608 7.48 -16.78 -30.24
CA LEU A 608 7.41 -16.58 -31.69
C LEU A 608 8.39 -17.44 -32.48
N ARG A 609 9.47 -17.88 -31.86
CA ARG A 609 10.54 -18.65 -32.53
C ARG A 609 10.91 -18.01 -33.90
N GLN A 610 10.68 -18.70 -34.99
CA GLN A 610 10.97 -18.27 -36.36
C GLN A 610 9.78 -17.64 -37.09
N SER A 611 8.60 -17.48 -36.41
CA SER A 611 7.42 -16.86 -37.05
C SER A 611 7.68 -15.39 -37.35
N CYS A 612 7.40 -14.96 -38.57
CA CYS A 612 7.45 -13.57 -39.04
C CYS A 612 8.82 -12.88 -38.81
N PRO A 613 9.93 -13.41 -39.33
CA PRO A 613 11.26 -12.82 -39.07
C PRO A 613 11.41 -11.39 -39.59
N ASN A 614 10.66 -11.02 -40.63
CA ASN A 614 10.71 -9.71 -41.31
C ASN A 614 9.91 -8.63 -40.58
N VAL A 615 9.12 -8.94 -39.55
CA VAL A 615 8.38 -7.93 -38.78
C VAL A 615 9.35 -7.16 -37.86
N PRO A 616 9.42 -5.81 -37.97
CA PRO A 616 10.46 -5.02 -37.30
C PRO A 616 10.36 -5.06 -35.76
N ILE A 617 9.16 -5.14 -35.19
CA ILE A 617 8.95 -5.17 -33.75
C ILE A 617 8.18 -6.45 -33.39
N ARG A 618 8.81 -7.32 -32.61
CA ARG A 618 8.21 -8.57 -32.15
C ARG A 618 8.25 -8.64 -30.64
N LEU A 619 7.09 -8.73 -30.02
CA LEU A 619 6.93 -8.93 -28.59
C LEU A 619 6.34 -10.31 -28.34
N ASP A 620 7.01 -11.11 -27.54
CA ASP A 620 6.56 -12.43 -27.17
C ASP A 620 6.82 -12.70 -25.68
N ARG A 621 6.53 -13.90 -25.25
CA ARG A 621 6.73 -14.33 -23.88
C ARG A 621 8.20 -14.19 -23.42
N PHE A 622 9.17 -14.35 -24.32
CA PHE A 622 10.59 -14.22 -23.99
C PHE A 622 11.01 -12.75 -23.87
N THR A 623 10.48 -11.86 -24.73
CA THR A 623 10.74 -10.43 -24.62
C THR A 623 10.13 -9.87 -23.32
N ALA A 624 8.89 -10.25 -23.01
CA ALA A 624 8.23 -9.86 -21.76
C ALA A 624 8.99 -10.38 -20.53
N TRP A 625 9.47 -11.63 -20.56
CA TRP A 625 10.28 -12.17 -19.48
C TRP A 625 11.62 -11.41 -19.29
N ARG A 626 12.25 -10.97 -20.37
CA ARG A 626 13.50 -10.18 -20.31
C ARG A 626 13.27 -8.75 -19.87
N ASN A 627 12.21 -8.12 -20.38
CA ASN A 627 11.96 -6.69 -20.27
C ASN A 627 10.96 -6.31 -19.17
N GLY A 628 10.28 -7.29 -18.58
CA GLY A 628 9.14 -7.08 -17.69
C GLY A 628 7.89 -6.67 -18.48
N THR A 629 7.01 -5.90 -17.85
CA THR A 629 5.82 -5.38 -18.51
C THR A 629 6.16 -4.42 -19.65
N GLU A 630 5.38 -4.41 -20.71
CA GLU A 630 5.61 -3.58 -21.87
C GLU A 630 4.38 -2.71 -22.16
N ALA A 631 4.62 -1.44 -22.49
CA ALA A 631 3.60 -0.49 -22.91
C ALA A 631 3.94 0.06 -24.30
N VAL A 632 3.00 -0.09 -25.23
CA VAL A 632 3.18 0.26 -26.64
C VAL A 632 2.43 1.56 -26.94
N PHE A 633 3.15 2.53 -27.44
CA PHE A 633 2.63 3.80 -27.91
C PHE A 633 2.75 3.86 -29.43
N VAL A 634 1.62 3.89 -30.12
CA VAL A 634 1.56 3.93 -31.58
C VAL A 634 1.34 5.36 -32.03
N GLY A 635 2.35 5.98 -32.61
CA GLY A 635 2.26 7.31 -33.18
C GLY A 635 2.27 7.25 -34.71
N ARG A 636 1.85 8.32 -35.35
CA ARG A 636 1.89 8.45 -36.86
C ARG A 636 3.30 8.24 -37.42
N ARG A 637 4.35 8.63 -36.67
CA ARG A 637 5.76 8.54 -37.10
C ARG A 637 6.42 7.20 -36.77
N GLY A 638 5.82 6.38 -35.92
CA GLY A 638 6.39 5.09 -35.51
C GLY A 638 5.81 4.53 -34.23
N ILE A 639 6.24 3.34 -33.92
CA ILE A 639 5.84 2.60 -32.70
C ILE A 639 6.96 2.75 -31.67
N ARG A 640 6.59 3.10 -30.44
CA ARG A 640 7.51 3.17 -29.31
C ARG A 640 7.08 2.18 -28.23
N VAL A 641 7.96 1.27 -27.87
CA VAL A 641 7.78 0.34 -26.76
C VAL A 641 8.55 0.88 -25.54
N VAL A 642 7.89 0.93 -24.40
CA VAL A 642 8.49 1.29 -23.11
C VAL A 642 8.40 0.07 -22.21
N THR A 643 9.53 -0.35 -21.66
CA THR A 643 9.59 -1.58 -20.85
C THR A 643 9.65 -1.28 -19.36
N GLY A 644 9.17 -2.22 -18.54
CA GLY A 644 9.25 -2.13 -17.08
C GLY A 644 10.70 -2.06 -16.60
N ARG A 645 11.58 -2.87 -17.19
CA ARG A 645 13.00 -2.92 -16.86
C ARG A 645 13.74 -1.63 -17.20
N GLU A 646 13.45 -1.02 -18.35
CA GLU A 646 14.01 0.30 -18.71
C GLU A 646 13.66 1.35 -17.65
N ARG A 647 12.44 1.29 -17.11
CA ARG A 647 11.99 2.19 -16.04
C ARG A 647 12.57 1.86 -14.67
N GLN A 648 12.77 0.59 -14.37
CA GLN A 648 13.40 0.18 -13.11
C GLN A 648 14.91 0.46 -13.11
N GLY A 649 15.58 0.36 -14.26
CA GLY A 649 17.03 0.53 -14.40
C GLY A 649 17.84 -0.60 -13.75
N ALA A 650 19.15 -0.46 -13.75
CA ALA A 650 20.08 -1.44 -13.13
C ALA A 650 20.15 -1.21 -11.60
N ARG A 651 19.27 -1.83 -10.86
CA ARG A 651 19.21 -1.72 -9.39
C ARG A 651 19.37 -3.10 -8.74
N PRO A 652 19.89 -3.20 -7.48
CA PRO A 652 20.17 -4.49 -6.83
C PRO A 652 18.94 -5.40 -6.68
N TRP A 653 17.74 -4.83 -6.60
CA TRP A 653 16.50 -5.59 -6.44
C TRP A 653 15.84 -6.01 -7.76
N VAL A 654 16.35 -5.50 -8.90
CA VAL A 654 15.81 -5.87 -10.21
C VAL A 654 16.41 -7.20 -10.64
N LEU A 655 15.56 -8.20 -10.75
CA LEU A 655 15.97 -9.55 -11.14
C LEU A 655 16.58 -9.54 -12.55
N LYS A 656 17.79 -10.08 -12.69
CA LYS A 656 18.46 -10.20 -14.00
C LYS A 656 17.88 -11.39 -14.76
N PRO A 657 17.63 -11.28 -16.07
CA PRO A 657 17.35 -12.45 -16.90
C PRO A 657 18.65 -13.25 -17.05
N GLY A 658 18.65 -14.53 -16.75
CA GLY A 658 19.81 -15.41 -16.96
C GLY A 658 20.51 -15.93 -15.71
N GLY A 659 19.97 -15.76 -14.51
CA GLY A 659 20.37 -16.58 -13.36
C GLY A 659 20.00 -18.04 -13.58
N HIS A 660 20.85 -18.96 -13.16
CA HIS A 660 20.77 -20.40 -13.35
C HIS A 660 19.44 -21.01 -12.87
N GLY A 661 18.45 -21.13 -13.74
CA GLY A 661 17.13 -21.63 -13.34
C GLY A 661 16.17 -21.93 -14.48
N MET A 662 16.56 -21.74 -15.74
CA MET A 662 15.94 -22.52 -16.81
C MET A 662 16.69 -23.86 -16.94
N PRO A 663 15.97 -25.00 -17.03
CA PRO A 663 16.61 -26.19 -17.56
C PRO A 663 17.21 -25.76 -18.91
N ASN A 664 18.47 -26.10 -19.12
CA ASN A 664 19.13 -25.96 -20.41
C ASN A 664 18.23 -26.64 -21.47
N LEU A 665 17.30 -25.88 -22.02
CA LEU A 665 16.85 -26.19 -23.37
C LEU A 665 18.09 -25.94 -24.20
N PRO A 666 18.63 -26.99 -24.88
CA PRO A 666 19.81 -26.84 -25.70
C PRO A 666 19.51 -25.66 -26.62
N LEU A 667 20.31 -24.61 -26.51
CA LEU A 667 20.45 -23.61 -27.56
C LEU A 667 20.82 -24.45 -28.79
N ALA A 668 19.83 -24.70 -29.65
CA ALA A 668 20.12 -25.17 -30.99
C ALA A 668 21.15 -24.16 -31.52
N GLN A 669 22.35 -24.66 -31.72
CA GLN A 669 23.47 -23.94 -32.27
C GLN A 669 22.95 -23.15 -33.46
N ALA A 670 23.10 -21.84 -33.38
CA ALA A 670 22.96 -20.98 -34.52
C ALA A 670 24.19 -21.28 -35.41
N GLU A 671 23.99 -22.09 -36.43
CA GLU A 671 24.70 -21.99 -37.69
C GLU A 671 23.93 -21.10 -38.65
#